data_5395499d2f01ba198634765e751ff90d
#
_entry.id   5395499d2f01ba198634765e751ff90d
#
_cell.length_a   1.000
_cell.length_b   1.000
_cell.length_c   1.000
_cell.angle_alpha   90.00
_cell.angle_beta   90.00
_cell.angle_gamma   90.00
#
_symmetry.space_group_name_H-M   'P 1'
#
loop_
_entity.id
_entity.type
_entity.pdbx_description
1 polymer ?
#
loop_
_entity_poly.entity_id
_entity_poly.type
_entity_poly.pdbx_seq_one_letter_code
_entity_poly.pdbx_strand_id
1 'polypeptide(L)'
;MLFKGIRLAVLLSGMLIFSPMTPAQIVLKHPGWEWRISETGCAEQLIFKNKQRNDTVPFFRKGDHAGPSFYAKREGKEIRAPWIPDGYASYRSEIDGVLCCISYTKVHWQPALRVKLTNESSVPFQPQKAGLKLGIDTYMDKYPDWFGKYFPTLMRNEKTHFYGYLQTPSGHTLGLVSQQPVASWSVDYNLGYQDPAPFWFMGHRIESLNLDLLNALPLPSRHPQDLYELKQGESKEWTFLFINVGKLDNLEYAITQAADIPLIDIRQTSYAAHEEASFMLTADTPEVKVTNDAGAELPVVLTKAEGKRWIGKVKLEDAGLYTLSVRSGNKVAEAVWTVHHPWQWVMKKARENVARYHQKPTSHAESWYGFYSAFLAARYFPDKTLDKQLSDYFDQLYNKLHDPEKVEPLYFKTRIQNTSTTIGMLADKYEAQGNLEDLKKASKLADWMIRTSQRDDGAYYNHGTVYTSVIYIAKSVLELAVLERKQGEQDPFWKDCAERHFLSAKKAIDQLVASQGDFQTEGELTFEDGMISCSALQIGMMGVLEKDAETRKYYTDAMLKILNSHDCLTQLRVPDGRRRQGTMRYWEAQYDVQMLPNMFNSPHGWSGWRAYATYYAYLLTGDEKWLEQTFNAMGAFANLIDYKTGQLRWAFVVDPHLEVKQACSADTKLNFSDLSFGNPHPKLYDTRKFVIGEQYVNMISDWQTVNTQDNDVHELFKCIGETVLTNAFVIERPNGEVVGYNCRVSGKGNTLTVKADEKQIVNLHCNLKQPFSVTFGGKSRSLPKGYCDWAFGQSGY
;
A
#
# COMPACT_ATOMS: atom_id res chain seq x y z
N MET A 1 -26.63 -93.72 -11.07
CA MET A 1 -25.43 -93.75 -11.84
C MET A 1 -24.56 -92.65 -11.45
N LEU A 2 -23.63 -92.82 -10.55
CA LEU A 2 -22.14 -93.00 -10.74
C LEU A 2 -21.53 -91.91 -11.68
N PHE A 3 -20.76 -91.06 -11.08
CA PHE A 3 -19.33 -90.94 -11.30
C PHE A 3 -18.72 -89.87 -10.32
N LYS A 4 -17.97 -90.39 -9.37
CA LYS A 4 -16.56 -90.19 -8.95
C LYS A 4 -15.96 -88.79 -9.11
N GLY A 5 -15.51 -88.27 -8.01
CA GLY A 5 -14.72 -87.18 -7.69
C GLY A 5 -13.29 -87.14 -8.21
N ILE A 6 -12.73 -85.96 -8.33
CA ILE A 6 -11.30 -85.67 -8.31
C ILE A 6 -11.11 -84.46 -7.36
N ARG A 7 -10.35 -84.64 -6.31
CA ARG A 7 -9.83 -83.58 -5.42
C ARG A 7 -8.67 -82.92 -6.15
N LEU A 8 -8.82 -81.62 -6.46
CA LEU A 8 -7.63 -80.82 -6.90
C LEU A 8 -7.26 -79.97 -5.69
N ALA A 9 -6.11 -80.23 -5.13
CA ALA A 9 -5.48 -79.35 -4.12
C ALA A 9 -4.96 -78.10 -4.80
N VAL A 10 -5.58 -76.94 -4.56
CA VAL A 10 -5.05 -75.63 -4.95
C VAL A 10 -4.13 -75.17 -3.84
N LEU A 11 -2.82 -75.11 -4.15
CA LEU A 11 -1.81 -74.43 -3.41
C LEU A 11 -2.15 -72.94 -3.41
N LEU A 12 -2.62 -72.40 -2.31
CA LEU A 12 -2.69 -70.94 -2.01
C LEU A 12 -1.24 -70.46 -1.79
N SER A 13 -0.52 -70.10 -2.84
CA SER A 13 0.64 -69.20 -2.72
C SER A 13 0.11 -67.82 -2.26
N GLY A 14 0.32 -67.50 -0.97
CA GLY A 14 0.05 -66.17 -0.42
C GLY A 14 0.92 -65.12 -1.13
N MET A 15 0.35 -64.47 -2.13
CA MET A 15 0.82 -63.13 -2.52
C MET A 15 0.44 -62.18 -1.41
N LEU A 16 1.41 -61.87 -0.54
CA LEU A 16 1.37 -60.67 0.24
C LEU A 16 1.27 -59.49 -0.72
N ILE A 17 0.05 -59.01 -0.95
CA ILE A 17 -0.17 -57.71 -1.54
C ILE A 17 0.38 -56.72 -0.50
N PHE A 18 1.61 -56.29 -0.69
CA PHE A 18 2.09 -55.05 -0.09
C PHE A 18 1.22 -53.96 -0.69
N SER A 19 0.10 -53.58 0.00
CA SER A 19 -0.49 -52.26 -0.21
C SER A 19 0.64 -51.26 -0.01
N PRO A 20 0.93 -50.38 -0.97
CA PRO A 20 1.86 -49.32 -0.69
C PRO A 20 1.29 -48.59 0.53
N MET A 21 1.95 -48.70 1.70
CA MET A 21 1.65 -47.85 2.83
C MET A 21 1.77 -46.46 2.29
N THR A 22 0.66 -45.74 2.19
CA THR A 22 0.69 -44.30 2.00
C THR A 22 1.55 -43.76 3.13
N PRO A 23 2.71 -43.18 2.83
CA PRO A 23 3.60 -42.66 3.86
C PRO A 23 2.79 -41.68 4.74
N ALA A 24 2.97 -41.73 6.03
CA ALA A 24 2.10 -41.02 6.96
C ALA A 24 2.52 -39.55 7.09
N GLN A 25 1.59 -38.66 6.92
CA GLN A 25 1.72 -37.24 7.26
C GLN A 25 2.37 -37.08 8.66
N ILE A 26 3.44 -36.27 8.74
CA ILE A 26 4.09 -35.97 10.02
C ILE A 26 3.30 -34.84 10.70
N VAL A 27 2.93 -35.05 11.96
CA VAL A 27 2.24 -34.05 12.78
C VAL A 27 3.05 -33.74 14.02
N LEU A 28 3.64 -32.54 14.05
CA LEU A 28 4.30 -32.02 15.26
C LEU A 28 3.28 -31.31 16.13
N LYS A 29 3.08 -31.78 17.35
CA LYS A 29 2.10 -31.24 18.30
C LYS A 29 2.78 -30.53 19.47
N HIS A 30 2.26 -29.37 19.80
CA HIS A 30 2.59 -28.58 20.98
C HIS A 30 1.28 -28.08 21.62
N PRO A 31 1.20 -27.79 22.91
CA PRO A 31 -0.04 -27.26 23.51
C PRO A 31 -0.61 -26.02 22.80
N GLY A 32 0.25 -25.11 22.33
CA GLY A 32 -0.17 -23.87 21.67
C GLY A 32 -0.24 -23.93 20.13
N TRP A 33 0.24 -25.00 19.50
CA TRP A 33 0.24 -25.11 18.04
C TRP A 33 0.39 -26.54 17.55
N GLU A 34 0.09 -26.74 16.25
CA GLU A 34 0.26 -28.01 15.55
C GLU A 34 0.78 -27.73 14.14
N TRP A 35 1.87 -28.41 13.73
CA TRP A 35 2.38 -28.36 12.37
C TRP A 35 2.11 -29.66 11.64
N ARG A 36 1.46 -29.59 10.47
CA ARG A 36 1.22 -30.73 9.58
C ARG A 36 2.15 -30.64 8.38
N ILE A 37 2.91 -31.69 8.15
CA ILE A 37 3.97 -31.77 7.15
C ILE A 37 3.66 -32.96 6.26
N SER A 38 3.74 -32.76 4.94
CA SER A 38 3.60 -33.83 3.96
C SER A 38 4.81 -34.75 3.98
N GLU A 39 4.67 -35.89 3.38
CA GLU A 39 5.77 -36.86 3.16
C GLU A 39 6.92 -36.27 2.34
N THR A 40 6.61 -35.38 1.45
CA THR A 40 7.56 -34.67 0.59
C THR A 40 8.28 -33.53 1.31
N GLY A 41 8.09 -33.34 2.61
CA GLY A 41 8.76 -32.31 3.41
C GLY A 41 8.15 -30.91 3.30
N CYS A 42 7.07 -30.75 2.56
CA CYS A 42 6.33 -29.48 2.47
C CYS A 42 5.36 -29.31 3.63
N ALA A 43 5.21 -28.10 4.14
CA ALA A 43 4.17 -27.78 5.11
C ALA A 43 2.79 -27.84 4.44
N GLU A 44 1.78 -28.31 5.17
CA GLU A 44 0.39 -28.28 4.73
C GLU A 44 -0.43 -27.29 5.53
N GLN A 45 -0.19 -27.22 6.83
CA GLN A 45 -0.85 -26.30 7.74
C GLN A 45 0.02 -26.04 8.97
N LEU A 46 -0.02 -24.81 9.46
CA LEU A 46 0.40 -24.45 10.80
C LEU A 46 -0.83 -23.93 11.55
N ILE A 47 -1.23 -24.63 12.61
CA ILE A 47 -2.44 -24.35 13.38
C ILE A 47 -2.03 -23.80 14.75
N PHE A 48 -2.40 -22.56 15.04
CA PHE A 48 -2.25 -21.97 16.37
C PHE A 48 -3.52 -22.21 17.18
N LYS A 49 -3.36 -22.79 18.37
CA LYS A 49 -4.46 -23.17 19.27
C LYS A 49 -4.69 -22.06 20.29
N ASN A 50 -5.87 -21.49 20.33
CA ASN A 50 -6.26 -20.58 21.39
C ASN A 50 -7.60 -21.02 22.02
N LYS A 51 -8.01 -20.36 23.11
CA LYS A 51 -9.20 -20.77 23.87
C LYS A 51 -10.52 -20.57 23.10
N GLN A 52 -10.53 -19.70 22.09
CA GLN A 52 -11.76 -19.31 21.40
C GLN A 52 -11.88 -19.93 20.01
N ARG A 53 -10.79 -19.99 19.28
CA ARG A 53 -10.72 -20.54 17.92
C ARG A 53 -9.29 -20.97 17.61
N ASN A 54 -9.14 -21.83 16.60
CA ASN A 54 -7.83 -22.10 16.03
C ASN A 54 -7.58 -21.16 14.86
N ASP A 55 -6.39 -20.55 14.85
CA ASP A 55 -5.93 -19.74 13.71
C ASP A 55 -5.05 -20.64 12.82
N THR A 56 -5.43 -20.81 11.57
CA THR A 56 -4.75 -21.73 10.65
C THR A 56 -4.05 -20.94 9.55
N VAL A 57 -2.75 -21.17 9.40
CA VAL A 57 -1.97 -20.72 8.27
C VAL A 57 -2.01 -21.84 7.21
N PRO A 58 -2.66 -21.62 6.07
CA PRO A 58 -2.70 -22.61 4.99
C PRO A 58 -1.40 -22.56 4.17
N PHE A 59 -0.99 -23.72 3.65
CA PHE A 59 0.11 -23.85 2.72
C PHE A 59 -0.39 -24.49 1.43
N PHE A 60 0.27 -24.23 0.32
CA PHE A 60 0.01 -24.91 -0.94
C PHE A 60 0.35 -26.40 -0.78
N ARG A 61 -0.59 -27.25 -1.17
CA ARG A 61 -0.47 -28.71 -0.93
C ARG A 61 0.22 -29.45 -2.06
N LYS A 62 0.22 -28.90 -3.27
CA LYS A 62 0.70 -29.58 -4.48
C LYS A 62 1.30 -28.59 -5.48
N GLY A 63 2.08 -29.14 -6.43
CA GLY A 63 2.65 -28.39 -7.54
C GLY A 63 3.88 -27.58 -7.14
N ASP A 64 4.25 -26.67 -8.02
CA ASP A 64 5.46 -25.85 -7.88
C ASP A 64 5.39 -24.82 -6.75
N HIS A 65 4.21 -24.64 -6.16
CA HIS A 65 3.98 -23.69 -5.06
C HIS A 65 4.06 -24.32 -3.69
N ALA A 66 4.05 -25.67 -3.61
CA ALA A 66 4.18 -26.36 -2.32
C ALA A 66 5.54 -26.04 -1.71
N GLY A 67 5.54 -25.70 -0.42
CA GLY A 67 6.77 -25.29 0.26
C GLY A 67 6.77 -25.65 1.74
N PRO A 68 7.92 -25.40 2.41
CA PRO A 68 9.10 -24.76 1.87
C PRO A 68 9.75 -25.59 0.77
N SER A 69 10.34 -24.94 -0.24
CA SER A 69 11.13 -25.61 -1.27
C SER A 69 12.44 -24.87 -1.48
N PHE A 70 13.55 -25.61 -1.62
CA PHE A 70 14.85 -25.04 -1.90
C PHE A 70 14.94 -24.67 -3.38
N TYR A 71 15.39 -23.43 -3.66
CA TYR A 71 15.59 -22.96 -5.03
C TYR A 71 16.91 -22.21 -5.18
N ALA A 72 17.42 -22.21 -6.40
CA ALA A 72 18.51 -21.34 -6.85
C ALA A 72 18.18 -20.75 -8.21
N LYS A 73 18.54 -19.49 -8.44
CA LYS A 73 18.38 -18.80 -9.73
C LYS A 73 19.76 -18.47 -10.29
N ARG A 74 20.04 -18.94 -11.51
CA ARG A 74 21.25 -18.66 -12.28
C ARG A 74 20.89 -18.28 -13.70
N GLU A 75 21.51 -17.25 -14.23
CA GLU A 75 21.29 -16.78 -15.60
C GLU A 75 19.81 -16.63 -15.96
N GLY A 76 19.02 -16.15 -15.01
CA GLY A 76 17.58 -15.98 -15.16
C GLY A 76 16.74 -17.27 -15.04
N LYS A 77 17.37 -18.44 -14.96
CA LYS A 77 16.67 -19.73 -14.80
C LYS A 77 16.60 -20.13 -13.33
N GLU A 78 15.43 -20.58 -12.92
CA GLU A 78 15.23 -21.14 -11.59
C GLU A 78 15.35 -22.64 -11.62
N ILE A 79 16.09 -23.17 -10.64
CA ILE A 79 16.29 -24.60 -10.40
C ILE A 79 15.70 -24.90 -9.03
N ARG A 80 14.95 -25.98 -8.92
CA ARG A 80 14.41 -26.52 -7.67
C ARG A 80 14.77 -28.00 -7.56
N ALA A 81 14.99 -28.47 -6.35
CA ALA A 81 15.26 -29.86 -6.08
C ALA A 81 14.28 -30.41 -5.03
N PRO A 82 13.85 -31.66 -5.15
CA PRO A 82 12.93 -32.28 -4.21
C PRO A 82 13.59 -32.50 -2.85
N TRP A 83 12.78 -32.54 -1.82
CA TRP A 83 13.22 -32.94 -0.48
C TRP A 83 13.34 -34.45 -0.38
N ILE A 84 14.39 -34.89 0.26
CA ILE A 84 14.64 -36.28 0.62
C ILE A 84 14.57 -36.36 2.16
N PRO A 85 13.80 -37.26 2.75
CA PRO A 85 13.77 -37.45 4.21
C PRO A 85 15.17 -37.70 4.79
N ASP A 86 15.49 -36.99 5.87
CA ASP A 86 16.78 -37.07 6.57
C ASP A 86 16.61 -37.05 8.09
N GLY A 87 15.62 -37.80 8.57
CA GLY A 87 15.25 -37.91 9.96
C GLY A 87 13.80 -37.53 10.26
N TYR A 88 13.45 -37.48 11.54
CA TYR A 88 12.08 -37.10 11.95
C TYR A 88 11.84 -35.61 11.71
N ALA A 89 10.88 -35.30 10.86
CA ALA A 89 10.55 -33.94 10.42
C ALA A 89 11.76 -33.13 9.90
N SER A 90 12.73 -33.84 9.32
CA SER A 90 13.96 -33.28 8.74
C SER A 90 14.14 -33.78 7.32
N TYR A 91 14.58 -32.88 6.45
CA TYR A 91 14.70 -33.15 5.02
C TYR A 91 15.95 -32.49 4.46
N ARG A 92 16.50 -33.06 3.37
CA ARG A 92 17.61 -32.50 2.61
C ARG A 92 17.28 -32.36 1.14
N SER A 93 17.88 -31.40 0.51
CA SER A 93 17.77 -31.14 -0.92
C SER A 93 19.12 -30.62 -1.42
N GLU A 94 19.47 -30.85 -2.69
CA GLU A 94 20.77 -30.47 -3.25
C GLU A 94 20.58 -29.78 -4.61
N ILE A 95 21.28 -28.67 -4.80
CA ILE A 95 21.39 -27.95 -6.07
C ILE A 95 22.86 -27.58 -6.28
N ASP A 96 23.47 -28.01 -7.40
CA ASP A 96 24.83 -27.68 -7.81
C ASP A 96 25.91 -27.95 -6.72
N GLY A 97 25.76 -29.02 -5.97
CA GLY A 97 26.67 -29.39 -4.89
C GLY A 97 26.48 -28.56 -3.61
N VAL A 98 25.41 -27.79 -3.53
CA VAL A 98 24.99 -27.13 -2.28
C VAL A 98 23.86 -27.90 -1.65
N LEU A 99 24.16 -28.47 -0.48
CA LEU A 99 23.23 -29.21 0.35
C LEU A 99 22.41 -28.22 1.18
N CYS A 100 21.08 -28.30 1.07
CA CYS A 100 20.12 -27.58 1.93
C CYS A 100 19.44 -28.58 2.86
N CYS A 101 19.61 -28.43 4.15
CA CYS A 101 18.90 -29.22 5.16
C CYS A 101 17.86 -28.36 5.85
N ILE A 102 16.63 -28.86 5.98
CA ILE A 102 15.58 -28.23 6.78
C ILE A 102 15.12 -29.14 7.89
N SER A 103 14.71 -28.54 9.02
CA SER A 103 14.03 -29.30 10.08
C SER A 103 12.92 -28.44 10.71
N TYR A 104 11.76 -29.03 10.80
CA TYR A 104 10.63 -28.47 11.55
C TYR A 104 10.82 -28.75 13.04
N THR A 105 10.80 -27.71 13.85
CA THR A 105 11.14 -27.81 15.26
C THR A 105 10.41 -26.75 16.10
N LYS A 106 10.79 -26.63 17.34
CA LYS A 106 10.40 -25.53 18.22
C LYS A 106 11.62 -24.81 18.76
N VAL A 107 11.51 -23.50 18.90
CA VAL A 107 12.48 -22.68 19.63
C VAL A 107 11.70 -21.95 20.71
N HIS A 108 12.11 -22.14 21.97
CA HIS A 108 11.29 -21.77 23.11
C HIS A 108 9.88 -22.36 22.99
N TRP A 109 8.87 -21.53 22.76
CA TRP A 109 7.46 -21.96 22.63
C TRP A 109 6.92 -21.81 21.21
N GLN A 110 7.73 -21.28 20.28
CA GLN A 110 7.31 -20.96 18.92
C GLN A 110 7.60 -22.12 17.94
N PRO A 111 6.71 -22.38 16.98
CA PRO A 111 7.02 -23.23 15.84
C PRO A 111 8.15 -22.58 15.05
N ALA A 112 9.12 -23.40 14.62
CA ALA A 112 10.31 -22.94 13.94
C ALA A 112 10.70 -23.85 12.77
N LEU A 113 11.30 -23.23 11.74
CA LEU A 113 11.95 -23.91 10.63
C LEU A 113 13.46 -23.58 10.70
N ARG A 114 14.30 -24.60 10.96
CA ARG A 114 15.75 -24.47 10.84
C ARG A 114 16.17 -24.81 9.44
N VAL A 115 17.13 -24.05 8.92
CA VAL A 115 17.66 -24.18 7.58
C VAL A 115 19.17 -24.14 7.65
N LYS A 116 19.86 -25.07 6.98
CA LYS A 116 21.31 -25.08 6.87
C LYS A 116 21.69 -25.26 5.40
N LEU A 117 22.50 -24.35 4.87
CA LEU A 117 23.16 -24.51 3.58
C LEU A 117 24.61 -24.91 3.80
N THR A 118 25.08 -25.90 3.06
CA THR A 118 26.49 -26.34 3.04
C THR A 118 26.95 -26.46 1.61
N ASN A 119 28.04 -25.79 1.25
CA ASN A 119 28.64 -25.93 -0.08
C ASN A 119 29.65 -27.08 -0.07
N GLU A 120 29.22 -28.23 -0.58
CA GLU A 120 30.07 -29.44 -0.72
C GLU A 120 30.78 -29.48 -2.09
N SER A 121 30.53 -28.51 -2.96
CA SER A 121 31.20 -28.41 -4.26
C SER A 121 32.64 -27.90 -4.14
N SER A 122 33.40 -28.03 -5.22
CA SER A 122 34.80 -27.58 -5.29
C SER A 122 34.98 -26.10 -5.57
N VAL A 123 33.90 -25.35 -5.76
CA VAL A 123 33.92 -23.95 -6.16
C VAL A 123 32.97 -23.12 -5.27
N PRO A 124 33.16 -21.79 -5.13
CA PRO A 124 32.20 -20.92 -4.48
C PRO A 124 30.83 -20.97 -5.19
N PHE A 125 29.77 -20.99 -4.42
CA PHE A 125 28.40 -20.92 -4.92
C PHE A 125 27.91 -19.46 -4.89
N GLN A 126 27.75 -18.86 -6.06
CA GLN A 126 27.33 -17.46 -6.24
C GLN A 126 26.08 -17.41 -7.14
N PRO A 127 24.91 -17.73 -6.63
CA PRO A 127 23.67 -17.66 -7.39
C PRO A 127 23.20 -16.21 -7.52
N GLN A 128 22.41 -15.87 -8.55
CA GLN A 128 21.68 -14.60 -8.58
C GLN A 128 20.81 -14.47 -7.32
N LYS A 129 20.09 -15.55 -6.98
CA LYS A 129 19.37 -15.74 -5.73
C LYS A 129 19.33 -17.21 -5.37
N ALA A 130 19.38 -17.55 -4.09
CA ALA A 130 19.09 -18.90 -3.61
C ALA A 130 18.47 -18.84 -2.21
N GLY A 131 17.49 -19.69 -1.93
CA GLY A 131 16.80 -19.66 -0.66
C GLY A 131 15.59 -20.58 -0.60
N LEU A 132 14.60 -20.19 0.17
CA LEU A 132 13.37 -20.94 0.38
C LEU A 132 12.15 -20.20 -0.17
N LYS A 133 11.37 -20.89 -0.96
CA LYS A 133 9.97 -20.53 -1.22
C LYS A 133 9.14 -21.11 -0.08
N LEU A 134 8.47 -20.28 0.70
CA LEU A 134 7.83 -20.71 1.94
C LEU A 134 6.59 -21.58 1.71
N GLY A 135 5.89 -21.40 0.60
CA GLY A 135 4.68 -22.15 0.29
C GLY A 135 3.45 -21.76 1.09
N ILE A 136 3.48 -20.65 1.83
CA ILE A 136 2.27 -20.10 2.46
C ILE A 136 1.28 -19.75 1.36
N ASP A 137 0.02 -20.19 1.51
CA ASP A 137 -1.02 -19.95 0.51
C ASP A 137 -1.50 -18.49 0.57
N THR A 138 -0.98 -17.72 -0.38
CA THR A 138 -1.29 -16.30 -0.60
C THR A 138 -2.21 -16.10 -1.81
N TYR A 139 -2.59 -17.17 -2.48
CA TYR A 139 -3.29 -17.08 -3.76
C TYR A 139 -4.75 -16.65 -3.59
N MET A 140 -5.08 -15.51 -4.16
CA MET A 140 -6.46 -15.01 -4.24
C MET A 140 -7.16 -15.63 -5.44
N ASP A 141 -8.23 -16.35 -5.20
CA ASP A 141 -9.06 -16.89 -6.27
C ASP A 141 -10.33 -16.04 -6.45
N LYS A 142 -11.26 -16.12 -5.53
CA LYS A 142 -12.52 -15.36 -5.60
C LYS A 142 -13.04 -15.02 -4.21
N TYR A 143 -13.94 -14.03 -4.18
CA TYR A 143 -14.66 -13.68 -2.96
C TYR A 143 -15.56 -14.82 -2.48
N PRO A 144 -15.59 -15.16 -1.16
CA PRO A 144 -14.82 -14.58 -0.05
C PRO A 144 -13.58 -15.40 0.33
N ASP A 145 -13.07 -16.28 -0.54
CA ASP A 145 -12.04 -17.28 -0.21
C ASP A 145 -10.72 -16.64 0.28
N TRP A 146 -10.43 -15.40 -0.12
CA TRP A 146 -9.22 -14.71 0.30
C TRP A 146 -9.20 -14.24 1.76
N PHE A 147 -10.33 -14.24 2.48
CA PHE A 147 -10.36 -13.75 3.88
C PHE A 147 -9.44 -14.51 4.84
N GLY A 148 -9.11 -15.74 4.52
CA GLY A 148 -8.16 -16.57 5.28
C GLY A 148 -6.75 -16.63 4.68
N LYS A 149 -6.47 -15.90 3.58
CA LYS A 149 -5.17 -15.90 2.93
C LYS A 149 -4.24 -14.90 3.61
N TYR A 150 -2.95 -15.24 3.70
CA TYR A 150 -1.93 -14.42 4.36
C TYR A 150 -1.10 -13.66 3.34
N PHE A 151 -1.29 -12.34 3.30
CA PHE A 151 -0.51 -11.46 2.43
C PHE A 151 0.80 -11.05 3.09
N PRO A 152 1.95 -11.08 2.40
CA PRO A 152 3.24 -10.65 2.94
C PRO A 152 3.29 -9.12 3.09
N THR A 153 2.67 -8.60 4.15
CA THR A 153 2.44 -7.16 4.32
C THR A 153 3.73 -6.39 4.62
N LEU A 154 4.61 -6.95 5.44
CA LEU A 154 5.93 -6.36 5.71
C LEU A 154 6.98 -7.45 5.77
N MET A 155 8.06 -7.29 4.98
CA MET A 155 9.30 -8.04 5.11
C MET A 155 10.45 -7.05 5.26
N ARG A 156 11.26 -7.23 6.30
CA ARG A 156 12.33 -6.30 6.63
C ARG A 156 13.65 -7.00 6.85
N ASN A 157 14.59 -6.72 5.94
CA ASN A 157 15.97 -7.17 6.08
C ASN A 157 16.76 -6.11 6.81
N GLU A 158 17.39 -6.51 7.91
CA GLU A 158 18.39 -5.70 8.61
C GLU A 158 19.76 -6.35 8.44
N LYS A 159 20.84 -5.61 8.66
CA LYS A 159 22.22 -6.15 8.54
C LYS A 159 22.45 -7.42 9.35
N THR A 160 21.75 -7.58 10.45
CA THR A 160 22.05 -8.59 11.48
C THR A 160 20.90 -9.53 11.80
N HIS A 161 19.70 -9.28 11.25
CA HIS A 161 18.51 -10.07 11.50
C HIS A 161 17.44 -9.80 10.43
N PHE A 162 16.39 -10.59 10.47
CA PHE A 162 15.22 -10.44 9.61
C PHE A 162 13.94 -10.51 10.45
N TYR A 163 12.96 -9.68 10.11
CA TYR A 163 11.60 -9.80 10.64
C TYR A 163 10.55 -9.32 9.63
N GLY A 164 9.34 -9.77 9.83
CA GLY A 164 8.22 -9.35 9.02
C GLY A 164 6.90 -9.89 9.57
N TYR A 165 5.83 -9.60 8.86
CA TYR A 165 4.53 -10.19 9.13
C TYR A 165 3.72 -10.37 7.87
N LEU A 166 2.87 -11.39 7.93
CA LEU A 166 1.82 -11.62 6.96
C LEU A 166 0.47 -11.37 7.66
N GLN A 167 -0.47 -10.78 6.96
CA GLN A 167 -1.78 -10.47 7.54
C GLN A 167 -2.91 -10.93 6.61
N THR A 168 -4.03 -11.35 7.22
CA THR A 168 -5.24 -11.69 6.48
C THR A 168 -6.20 -10.50 6.42
N PRO A 169 -7.10 -10.42 5.43
CA PRO A 169 -8.16 -9.42 5.41
C PRO A 169 -9.07 -9.44 6.64
N SER A 170 -9.16 -10.59 7.33
CA SER A 170 -9.87 -10.70 8.61
C SER A 170 -9.09 -10.14 9.81
N GLY A 171 -7.87 -9.60 9.58
CA GLY A 171 -7.05 -8.94 10.59
C GLY A 171 -6.16 -9.87 11.42
N HIS A 172 -6.08 -11.16 11.10
CA HIS A 172 -5.15 -12.05 11.77
C HIS A 172 -3.73 -11.84 11.26
N THR A 173 -2.76 -11.73 12.17
CA THR A 173 -1.35 -11.41 11.87
C THR A 173 -0.42 -12.54 12.28
N LEU A 174 0.39 -13.00 11.32
CA LEU A 174 1.47 -13.97 11.50
C LEU A 174 2.82 -13.27 11.43
N GLY A 175 3.58 -13.27 12.53
CA GLY A 175 4.97 -12.79 12.54
C GLY A 175 5.92 -13.85 11.99
N LEU A 176 6.95 -13.39 11.28
CA LEU A 176 8.04 -14.21 10.75
C LEU A 176 9.37 -13.54 11.11
N VAL A 177 10.22 -14.23 11.87
CA VAL A 177 11.44 -13.63 12.44
C VAL A 177 12.62 -14.59 12.36
N SER A 178 13.80 -14.06 12.08
CA SER A 178 15.08 -14.79 12.25
C SER A 178 16.12 -13.89 12.93
N GLN A 179 16.84 -14.43 13.89
CA GLN A 179 18.00 -13.76 14.49
C GLN A 179 19.19 -13.68 13.53
N GLN A 180 19.20 -14.46 12.45
CA GLN A 180 20.15 -14.39 11.35
C GLN A 180 19.55 -13.54 10.22
N PRO A 181 20.34 -12.69 9.56
CA PRO A 181 19.87 -11.94 8.42
C PRO A 181 19.67 -12.85 7.20
N VAL A 182 18.72 -12.52 6.34
CA VAL A 182 18.62 -13.05 4.98
C VAL A 182 19.12 -11.99 4.00
N ALA A 183 19.61 -12.40 2.84
CA ALA A 183 20.15 -11.47 1.86
C ALA A 183 19.06 -10.51 1.36
N SER A 184 17.91 -11.06 0.98
CA SER A 184 16.75 -10.30 0.51
C SER A 184 15.47 -11.14 0.69
N TRP A 185 14.36 -10.59 0.22
CA TRP A 185 13.12 -11.32 0.04
C TRP A 185 12.52 -10.97 -1.32
N SER A 186 11.68 -11.83 -1.84
CA SER A 186 10.99 -11.60 -3.11
C SER A 186 9.65 -12.32 -3.14
N VAL A 187 8.84 -11.99 -4.14
CA VAL A 187 7.60 -12.70 -4.43
C VAL A 187 7.59 -13.13 -5.88
N ASP A 188 6.96 -14.26 -6.14
CA ASP A 188 6.64 -14.68 -7.49
C ASP A 188 5.18 -14.32 -7.79
N TYR A 189 4.94 -13.85 -8.99
CA TYR A 189 3.61 -13.52 -9.49
C TYR A 189 3.17 -14.53 -10.55
N ASN A 190 1.93 -14.97 -10.43
CA ASN A 190 1.23 -15.52 -11.57
C ASN A 190 0.63 -14.36 -12.37
N LEU A 191 1.12 -14.17 -13.56
CA LEU A 191 0.60 -13.16 -14.46
C LEU A 191 -0.73 -13.59 -15.13
N GLY A 192 -1.19 -14.82 -14.89
CA GLY A 192 -2.49 -15.34 -15.33
C GLY A 192 -2.66 -15.50 -16.83
N TYR A 193 -1.62 -15.20 -17.62
CA TYR A 193 -1.64 -15.31 -19.07
C TYR A 193 -0.25 -15.54 -19.64
N GLN A 194 -0.21 -16.10 -20.86
CA GLN A 194 1.03 -16.23 -21.60
C GLN A 194 1.21 -15.08 -22.58
N ASP A 195 2.45 -14.67 -22.81
CA ASP A 195 2.81 -13.68 -23.83
C ASP A 195 2.56 -14.25 -25.26
N PRO A 196 1.99 -13.48 -26.19
CA PRO A 196 1.47 -12.11 -26.08
C PRO A 196 0.06 -12.08 -25.45
N ALA A 197 -0.07 -11.39 -24.35
CA ALA A 197 -1.35 -11.32 -23.66
C ALA A 197 -2.23 -10.21 -24.21
N PRO A 198 -3.44 -10.53 -24.68
CA PRO A 198 -4.40 -9.50 -25.01
C PRO A 198 -5.09 -8.89 -23.79
N PHE A 199 -4.99 -9.53 -22.60
CA PHE A 199 -5.68 -9.14 -21.37
C PHE A 199 -4.72 -9.11 -20.20
N TRP A 200 -3.95 -8.07 -20.13
CA TRP A 200 -2.85 -7.91 -19.21
C TRP A 200 -3.25 -7.52 -17.78
N PHE A 201 -4.51 -7.26 -17.51
CA PHE A 201 -5.02 -6.96 -16.18
C PHE A 201 -5.84 -8.10 -15.53
N MET A 202 -5.73 -9.32 -16.01
CA MET A 202 -6.41 -10.46 -15.41
C MET A 202 -5.39 -11.39 -14.74
N GLY A 203 -5.62 -11.71 -13.48
CA GLY A 203 -4.94 -12.81 -12.80
C GLY A 203 -3.58 -12.50 -12.19
N HIS A 204 -3.31 -11.27 -11.73
CA HIS A 204 -2.12 -10.98 -10.94
C HIS A 204 -2.29 -11.48 -9.51
N ARG A 205 -1.55 -12.51 -9.16
CA ARG A 205 -1.62 -13.12 -7.84
C ARG A 205 -0.23 -13.43 -7.34
N ILE A 206 0.00 -13.26 -6.05
CA ILE A 206 1.24 -13.73 -5.42
C ILE A 206 1.15 -15.25 -5.31
N GLU A 207 2.09 -15.94 -5.94
CA GLU A 207 2.20 -17.40 -5.90
C GLU A 207 3.15 -17.89 -4.83
N SER A 208 4.14 -17.08 -4.45
CA SER A 208 5.15 -17.50 -3.50
C SER A 208 5.77 -16.29 -2.81
N LEU A 209 5.96 -16.41 -1.50
CA LEU A 209 6.87 -15.58 -0.72
C LEU A 209 8.20 -16.31 -0.59
N ASN A 210 9.29 -15.67 -1.02
CA ASN A 210 10.63 -16.22 -1.04
C ASN A 210 11.51 -15.52 0.00
N LEU A 211 12.27 -16.29 0.76
CA LEU A 211 13.38 -15.83 1.59
C LEU A 211 14.68 -16.13 0.84
N ASP A 212 15.28 -15.09 0.29
CA ASP A 212 16.53 -15.21 -0.46
C ASP A 212 17.69 -15.26 0.56
N LEU A 213 18.16 -16.44 0.90
CA LEU A 213 19.23 -16.66 1.88
C LEU A 213 20.59 -16.16 1.36
N LEU A 214 20.78 -16.28 0.05
CA LEU A 214 21.91 -15.75 -0.69
C LEU A 214 21.41 -14.92 -1.87
N ASN A 215 22.10 -13.80 -2.16
CA ASN A 215 21.81 -12.96 -3.32
C ASN A 215 23.10 -12.25 -3.79
N ALA A 216 23.59 -12.62 -4.97
CA ALA A 216 24.79 -12.03 -5.57
C ALA A 216 24.54 -10.72 -6.33
N LEU A 217 23.27 -10.28 -6.44
CA LEU A 217 22.93 -8.99 -7.03
C LEU A 217 23.27 -7.86 -6.05
N PRO A 218 23.45 -6.61 -6.53
CA PRO A 218 23.65 -5.48 -5.65
C PRO A 218 22.52 -5.34 -4.62
N LEU A 219 22.87 -5.11 -3.36
CA LEU A 219 21.92 -4.96 -2.25
C LEU A 219 22.01 -3.55 -1.65
N PRO A 220 20.89 -3.01 -1.15
CA PRO A 220 20.89 -1.77 -0.38
C PRO A 220 21.83 -1.86 0.84
N SER A 221 22.40 -0.73 1.27
CA SER A 221 23.37 -0.69 2.37
C SER A 221 22.84 -1.22 3.71
N ARG A 222 21.51 -1.15 3.91
CA ARG A 222 20.83 -1.68 5.09
C ARG A 222 20.75 -3.21 5.12
N HIS A 223 20.85 -3.87 3.96
CA HIS A 223 20.90 -5.32 3.86
C HIS A 223 22.26 -5.87 4.27
N PRO A 224 22.37 -7.17 4.63
CA PRO A 224 23.67 -7.82 4.83
C PRO A 224 24.46 -7.80 3.52
N GLN A 225 25.76 -7.51 3.60
CA GLN A 225 26.63 -7.37 2.41
C GLN A 225 27.51 -8.58 2.18
N ASP A 226 27.44 -9.62 3.02
CA ASP A 226 28.27 -10.83 3.03
C ASP A 226 27.52 -12.11 2.62
N LEU A 227 26.23 -11.97 2.23
CA LEU A 227 25.38 -13.07 1.79
C LEU A 227 25.29 -13.16 0.25
N TYR A 228 26.34 -12.79 -0.46
CA TYR A 228 26.41 -12.90 -1.92
C TYR A 228 26.96 -14.25 -2.41
N GLU A 229 27.62 -15.01 -1.53
CA GLU A 229 28.20 -16.32 -1.86
C GLU A 229 28.21 -17.27 -0.66
N LEU A 230 28.38 -18.54 -0.95
CA LEU A 230 28.78 -19.60 0.00
C LEU A 230 30.09 -20.22 -0.47
N LYS A 231 31.18 -20.02 0.26
CA LYS A 231 32.50 -20.52 -0.11
C LYS A 231 32.56 -22.05 -0.09
N GLN A 232 33.54 -22.64 -0.75
CA GLN A 232 33.81 -24.10 -0.69
C GLN A 232 33.90 -24.55 0.78
N GLY A 233 33.14 -25.58 1.17
CA GLY A 233 33.11 -26.13 2.52
C GLY A 233 32.43 -25.24 3.58
N GLU A 234 31.94 -24.06 3.21
CA GLU A 234 31.26 -23.18 4.14
C GLU A 234 29.85 -23.67 4.41
N SER A 235 29.40 -23.46 5.66
CA SER A 235 27.99 -23.66 6.05
C SER A 235 27.42 -22.40 6.69
N LYS A 236 26.17 -22.09 6.39
CA LYS A 236 25.39 -21.04 7.04
C LYS A 236 24.05 -21.59 7.53
N GLU A 237 23.58 -21.10 8.67
CA GLU A 237 22.36 -21.59 9.30
C GLU A 237 21.41 -20.44 9.62
N TRP A 238 20.10 -20.70 9.47
CA TRP A 238 19.00 -19.79 9.81
C TRP A 238 17.96 -20.53 10.65
N THR A 239 17.28 -19.78 11.52
CA THR A 239 16.13 -20.27 12.26
C THR A 239 15.00 -19.26 12.13
N PHE A 240 13.95 -19.66 11.41
CA PHE A 240 12.74 -18.86 11.21
C PHE A 240 11.70 -19.24 12.23
N LEU A 241 11.27 -18.27 13.04
CA LEU A 241 10.20 -18.40 14.00
C LEU A 241 8.87 -17.92 13.38
N PHE A 242 7.81 -18.69 13.58
CA PHE A 242 6.46 -18.33 13.18
C PHE A 242 5.68 -17.96 14.45
N ILE A 243 5.16 -16.73 14.50
CA ILE A 243 4.63 -16.13 15.71
C ILE A 243 3.15 -15.79 15.52
N ASN A 244 2.27 -16.36 16.34
CA ASN A 244 0.89 -15.91 16.37
C ASN A 244 0.78 -14.55 17.07
N VAL A 245 0.76 -13.47 16.28
CA VAL A 245 0.59 -12.10 16.78
C VAL A 245 -0.87 -11.81 17.13
N GLY A 246 -1.81 -12.42 16.38
CA GLY A 246 -3.25 -12.17 16.49
C GLY A 246 -3.61 -10.82 15.88
N LYS A 247 -3.58 -9.73 16.66
CA LYS A 247 -3.84 -8.37 16.17
C LYS A 247 -2.54 -7.63 15.90
N LEU A 248 -2.53 -6.81 14.85
CA LEU A 248 -1.35 -6.05 14.41
C LEU A 248 -0.75 -5.16 15.51
N ASP A 249 -1.56 -4.60 16.38
CA ASP A 249 -1.10 -3.74 17.49
C ASP A 249 -0.20 -4.48 18.53
N ASN A 250 -0.18 -5.80 18.49
CA ASN A 250 0.66 -6.63 19.35
C ASN A 250 1.99 -7.03 18.66
N LEU A 251 2.26 -6.57 17.45
CA LEU A 251 3.37 -7.07 16.62
C LEU A 251 4.72 -6.95 17.33
N GLU A 252 5.08 -5.75 17.77
CA GLU A 252 6.39 -5.48 18.40
C GLU A 252 6.55 -6.26 19.71
N TYR A 253 5.49 -6.33 20.51
CA TYR A 253 5.49 -7.11 21.74
C TYR A 253 5.71 -8.60 21.47
N ALA A 254 4.95 -9.17 20.52
CA ALA A 254 5.04 -10.59 20.19
C ALA A 254 6.42 -10.97 19.63
N ILE A 255 6.98 -10.16 18.74
CA ILE A 255 8.33 -10.36 18.20
C ILE A 255 9.37 -10.28 19.31
N THR A 256 9.31 -9.27 20.15
CA THR A 256 10.27 -9.08 21.26
C THR A 256 10.24 -10.26 22.24
N GLN A 257 9.07 -10.82 22.52
CA GLN A 257 8.96 -11.99 23.40
C GLN A 257 9.52 -13.28 22.76
N ALA A 258 9.51 -13.37 21.43
CA ALA A 258 9.92 -14.56 20.69
C ALA A 258 11.40 -14.54 20.27
N ALA A 259 11.96 -13.36 20.01
CA ALA A 259 13.30 -13.19 19.46
C ALA A 259 14.02 -12.01 20.16
N ASP A 260 15.32 -12.20 20.41
CA ASP A 260 16.16 -11.15 21.01
C ASP A 260 16.77 -10.27 19.90
N ILE A 261 15.94 -9.40 19.35
CA ILE A 261 16.31 -8.42 18.32
C ILE A 261 15.84 -7.02 18.75
N PRO A 262 16.58 -5.95 18.46
CA PRO A 262 16.11 -4.60 18.71
C PRO A 262 14.94 -4.27 17.80
N LEU A 263 13.85 -3.79 18.36
CA LEU A 263 12.68 -3.31 17.63
C LEU A 263 12.47 -1.83 17.86
N ILE A 264 12.29 -1.11 16.77
CA ILE A 264 12.01 0.31 16.76
C ILE A 264 10.54 0.51 16.43
N ASP A 265 9.76 0.96 17.39
CA ASP A 265 8.36 1.33 17.19
C ASP A 265 8.23 2.85 17.00
N ILE A 266 7.83 3.23 15.80
CA ILE A 266 7.60 4.62 15.41
C ILE A 266 6.14 4.76 15.00
N ARG A 267 5.37 5.56 15.73
CA ARG A 267 3.98 5.88 15.36
C ARG A 267 3.92 6.87 14.22
N GLN A 268 4.69 7.94 14.33
CA GLN A 268 4.77 8.98 13.30
C GLN A 268 6.12 8.90 12.60
N THR A 269 6.10 8.71 11.30
CA THR A 269 7.29 8.58 10.44
C THR A 269 7.52 9.84 9.59
N SER A 270 6.59 10.79 9.60
CA SER A 270 6.69 12.04 8.85
C SER A 270 6.41 13.24 9.74
N TYR A 271 7.22 14.28 9.57
CA TYR A 271 7.19 15.50 10.37
C TYR A 271 7.36 16.74 9.48
N ALA A 272 6.89 17.89 9.96
CA ALA A 272 7.32 19.17 9.44
C ALA A 272 8.67 19.58 10.05
N ALA A 273 9.41 20.46 9.37
CA ALA A 273 10.66 21.01 9.92
C ALA A 273 10.46 21.65 11.30
N HIS A 274 11.45 21.50 12.19
CA HIS A 274 11.46 21.98 13.58
C HIS A 274 10.50 21.25 14.54
N GLU A 275 9.89 20.14 14.14
CA GLU A 275 9.11 19.27 15.04
C GLU A 275 10.02 18.30 15.81
N GLU A 276 9.53 17.80 16.95
CA GLU A 276 10.20 16.79 17.77
C GLU A 276 9.65 15.41 17.41
N ALA A 277 10.53 14.55 16.88
CA ALA A 277 10.20 13.16 16.63
C ALA A 277 10.38 12.32 17.90
N SER A 278 9.53 11.32 18.06
CA SER A 278 9.60 10.36 19.15
C SER A 278 9.57 8.92 18.63
N PHE A 279 10.21 8.01 19.37
CA PHE A 279 10.20 6.59 19.09
C PHE A 279 10.26 5.78 20.39
N MET A 280 9.77 4.55 20.32
CA MET A 280 9.95 3.55 21.36
C MET A 280 10.93 2.49 20.87
N LEU A 281 11.76 2.01 21.76
CA LEU A 281 12.77 1.02 21.48
C LEU A 281 12.70 -0.09 22.53
N THR A 282 12.78 -1.33 22.10
CA THR A 282 12.97 -2.48 22.97
C THR A 282 14.34 -3.09 22.70
N ALA A 283 15.25 -2.91 23.65
CA ALA A 283 16.62 -3.42 23.59
C ALA A 283 17.26 -3.42 24.99
N ASP A 284 18.28 -4.25 25.22
CA ASP A 284 18.93 -4.34 26.55
C ASP A 284 19.74 -3.07 26.86
N THR A 285 20.75 -2.78 26.07
CA THR A 285 21.65 -1.63 26.22
C THR A 285 21.83 -0.95 24.86
N PRO A 286 20.87 -0.12 24.44
CA PRO A 286 20.91 0.46 23.11
C PRO A 286 21.92 1.60 23.01
N GLU A 287 22.73 1.56 21.97
CA GLU A 287 23.44 2.71 21.42
C GLU A 287 22.57 3.30 20.30
N VAL A 288 22.18 4.56 20.46
CA VAL A 288 21.25 5.21 19.54
C VAL A 288 21.95 6.37 18.84
N LYS A 289 21.82 6.42 17.54
CA LYS A 289 22.36 7.48 16.69
C LYS A 289 21.31 7.93 15.69
N VAL A 290 21.14 9.23 15.54
CA VAL A 290 20.31 9.84 14.50
C VAL A 290 21.18 10.69 13.60
N THR A 291 21.11 10.45 12.29
CA THR A 291 21.86 11.22 11.30
C THR A 291 20.91 11.75 10.23
N ASN A 292 21.15 12.98 9.78
CA ASN A 292 20.49 13.48 8.57
C ASN A 292 21.16 12.93 7.29
N ASP A 293 20.60 13.21 6.14
CA ASP A 293 21.11 12.76 4.84
C ASP A 293 22.43 13.42 4.39
N ALA A 294 22.88 14.46 5.10
CA ALA A 294 24.22 15.04 4.97
C ALA A 294 25.25 14.34 5.89
N GLY A 295 24.83 13.36 6.69
CA GLY A 295 25.67 12.63 7.64
C GLY A 295 25.92 13.35 8.97
N ALA A 296 25.28 14.49 9.23
CA ALA A 296 25.38 15.17 10.51
C ALA A 296 24.58 14.43 11.59
N GLU A 297 25.20 14.22 12.73
CA GLU A 297 24.58 13.56 13.88
C GLU A 297 23.78 14.55 14.73
N LEU A 298 22.57 14.15 15.15
CA LEU A 298 21.67 14.94 15.97
C LEU A 298 21.66 14.45 17.43
N PRO A 299 21.55 15.34 18.40
CA PRO A 299 21.41 14.97 19.81
C PRO A 299 20.09 14.24 20.05
N VAL A 300 20.17 13.09 20.72
CA VAL A 300 19.01 12.26 21.10
C VAL A 300 18.86 12.26 22.60
N VAL A 301 17.65 12.54 23.08
CA VAL A 301 17.28 12.35 24.48
C VAL A 301 16.69 10.95 24.62
N LEU A 302 17.39 10.06 25.33
CA LEU A 302 16.96 8.68 25.55
C LEU A 302 16.63 8.47 27.03
N THR A 303 15.40 8.06 27.31
CA THR A 303 14.90 7.82 28.66
C THR A 303 14.51 6.34 28.81
N LYS A 304 15.05 5.67 29.82
CA LYS A 304 14.68 4.28 30.12
C LYS A 304 13.26 4.23 30.70
N ALA A 305 12.44 3.39 30.14
CA ALA A 305 11.12 3.05 30.66
C ALA A 305 11.16 1.70 31.43
N GLU A 306 10.09 0.96 31.47
CA GLU A 306 10.02 -0.32 32.16
C GLU A 306 10.74 -1.46 31.39
N GLY A 307 11.51 -2.27 32.12
CA GLY A 307 12.22 -3.43 31.58
C GLY A 307 13.28 -3.06 30.52
N LYS A 308 13.15 -3.62 29.30
CA LYS A 308 14.00 -3.34 28.14
C LYS A 308 13.52 -2.17 27.28
N ARG A 309 12.47 -1.45 27.70
CA ARG A 309 11.87 -0.36 26.92
C ARG A 309 12.59 0.95 27.15
N TRP A 310 12.70 1.73 26.08
CA TRP A 310 13.28 3.08 26.06
C TRP A 310 12.39 3.99 25.22
N ILE A 311 12.33 5.25 25.59
CA ILE A 311 11.67 6.32 24.84
C ILE A 311 12.73 7.29 24.40
N GLY A 312 12.82 7.52 23.10
CA GLY A 312 13.73 8.45 22.47
C GLY A 312 13.01 9.66 21.91
N LYS A 313 13.66 10.83 21.95
CA LYS A 313 13.21 12.08 21.36
C LYS A 313 14.36 12.77 20.66
N VAL A 314 14.05 13.37 19.51
CA VAL A 314 15.01 14.11 18.69
C VAL A 314 14.31 15.27 17.99
N LYS A 315 14.95 16.44 17.94
CA LYS A 315 14.45 17.58 17.22
C LYS A 315 14.93 17.51 15.77
N LEU A 316 13.99 17.55 14.82
CA LEU A 316 14.25 17.52 13.40
C LEU A 316 14.29 18.96 12.87
N GLU A 317 15.42 19.40 12.31
CA GLU A 317 15.64 20.81 12.00
C GLU A 317 15.12 21.17 10.60
N ASP A 318 15.58 20.48 9.56
CA ASP A 318 15.34 20.83 8.16
C ASP A 318 14.55 19.76 7.43
N ALA A 319 13.97 20.10 6.27
CA ALA A 319 13.39 19.14 5.37
C ALA A 319 14.47 18.18 4.83
N GLY A 320 14.17 16.87 4.86
CA GLY A 320 15.11 15.83 4.44
C GLY A 320 14.81 14.47 5.03
N LEU A 321 15.77 13.55 4.93
CA LEU A 321 15.71 12.23 5.49
C LEU A 321 16.59 12.13 6.74
N TYR A 322 16.07 11.50 7.77
CA TYR A 322 16.78 11.27 9.02
C TYR A 322 16.77 9.77 9.34
N THR A 323 17.96 9.20 9.49
CA THR A 323 18.13 7.78 9.82
C THR A 323 18.38 7.61 11.30
N LEU A 324 17.52 6.89 11.97
CA LEU A 324 17.69 6.38 13.33
C LEU A 324 18.36 5.00 13.23
N SER A 325 19.56 4.87 13.77
CA SER A 325 20.28 3.61 13.90
C SER A 325 20.37 3.21 15.37
N VAL A 326 20.03 1.98 15.66
CA VAL A 326 20.04 1.40 17.00
C VAL A 326 20.91 0.16 16.99
N ARG A 327 21.93 0.16 17.87
CA ARG A 327 22.77 -1.02 18.11
C ARG A 327 22.46 -1.57 19.52
N SER A 328 22.29 -2.89 19.61
CA SER A 328 22.17 -3.61 20.90
C SER A 328 22.98 -4.91 20.79
N GLY A 329 24.07 -5.00 21.50
CA GLY A 329 25.05 -6.09 21.30
C GLY A 329 25.58 -6.13 19.85
N ASN A 330 25.41 -7.27 19.22
CA ASN A 330 25.81 -7.46 17.81
C ASN A 330 24.65 -7.19 16.81
N LYS A 331 23.48 -6.76 17.29
CA LYS A 331 22.30 -6.47 16.45
C LYS A 331 22.21 -4.99 16.11
N VAL A 332 21.79 -4.72 14.87
CA VAL A 332 21.59 -3.35 14.37
C VAL A 332 20.24 -3.28 13.69
N ALA A 333 19.42 -2.29 14.05
CA ALA A 333 18.17 -1.96 13.39
C ALA A 333 18.16 -0.49 12.96
N GLU A 334 17.47 -0.19 11.87
CA GLU A 334 17.36 1.15 11.32
C GLU A 334 15.91 1.56 11.08
N ALA A 335 15.64 2.84 11.26
CA ALA A 335 14.38 3.47 10.89
C ALA A 335 14.65 4.80 10.17
N VAL A 336 13.70 5.26 9.37
CA VAL A 336 13.85 6.50 8.61
C VAL A 336 12.65 7.41 8.86
N TRP A 337 12.90 8.64 9.28
CA TRP A 337 11.92 9.71 9.25
C TRP A 337 12.05 10.53 7.98
N THR A 338 10.91 10.99 7.49
CA THR A 338 10.83 11.99 6.44
C THR A 338 10.39 13.31 7.05
N VAL A 339 11.12 14.37 6.72
CA VAL A 339 10.77 15.74 7.12
C VAL A 339 10.45 16.52 5.87
N HIS A 340 9.20 16.96 5.74
CA HIS A 340 8.73 17.63 4.53
C HIS A 340 8.81 19.16 4.66
N HIS A 341 8.96 19.81 3.53
CA HIS A 341 8.72 21.24 3.40
C HIS A 341 7.26 21.59 3.75
N PRO A 342 6.94 22.85 4.05
CA PRO A 342 5.54 23.27 4.18
C PRO A 342 4.70 22.82 2.99
N TRP A 343 3.45 22.41 3.21
CA TRP A 343 2.55 21.93 2.16
C TRP A 343 2.43 22.90 0.99
N GLN A 344 2.54 24.21 1.27
CA GLN A 344 2.60 25.24 0.26
C GLN A 344 3.74 25.01 -0.75
N TRP A 345 4.94 24.66 -0.26
CA TRP A 345 6.08 24.38 -1.12
C TRP A 345 5.82 23.12 -1.97
N VAL A 346 5.26 22.08 -1.37
CA VAL A 346 4.92 20.82 -2.04
C VAL A 346 3.95 21.09 -3.19
N MET A 347 2.86 21.80 -2.94
CA MET A 347 1.85 22.11 -3.95
C MET A 347 2.40 23.01 -5.07
N LYS A 348 3.25 23.97 -4.74
CA LYS A 348 3.91 24.80 -5.76
C LYS A 348 4.84 23.98 -6.66
N LYS A 349 5.62 23.06 -6.07
CA LYS A 349 6.51 22.17 -6.84
C LYS A 349 5.74 21.17 -7.68
N ALA A 350 4.66 20.59 -7.17
CA ALA A 350 3.77 19.75 -7.95
C ALA A 350 3.28 20.47 -9.21
N ARG A 351 2.76 21.71 -9.08
CA ARG A 351 2.32 22.54 -10.20
C ARG A 351 3.46 22.87 -11.19
N GLU A 352 4.66 23.22 -10.71
CA GLU A 352 5.83 23.49 -11.57
C GLU A 352 6.21 22.25 -12.40
N ASN A 353 6.09 21.05 -11.83
CA ASN A 353 6.33 19.80 -12.54
C ASN A 353 5.26 19.51 -13.61
N VAL A 354 3.99 19.90 -13.41
CA VAL A 354 2.95 19.81 -14.45
C VAL A 354 3.34 20.62 -15.69
N ALA A 355 3.89 21.82 -15.52
CA ALA A 355 4.37 22.64 -16.63
C ALA A 355 5.62 22.06 -17.30
N ARG A 356 6.48 21.40 -16.54
CA ARG A 356 7.71 20.76 -17.03
C ARG A 356 7.43 19.47 -17.80
N TYR A 357 6.50 18.67 -17.31
CA TYR A 357 6.08 17.40 -17.91
C TYR A 357 4.74 17.61 -18.59
N HIS A 358 4.76 17.84 -19.90
CA HIS A 358 3.56 18.16 -20.67
C HIS A 358 2.51 17.07 -20.61
N GLN A 359 1.32 17.49 -20.23
CA GLN A 359 0.14 16.64 -20.27
C GLN A 359 -0.25 16.34 -21.72
N LYS A 360 -0.67 15.11 -22.02
CA LYS A 360 -1.01 14.67 -23.38
C LYS A 360 -2.45 14.17 -23.47
N PRO A 361 -3.10 14.39 -24.63
CA PRO A 361 -4.41 13.82 -24.87
C PRO A 361 -4.26 12.33 -25.18
N THR A 362 -4.58 11.49 -24.21
CA THR A 362 -4.50 10.04 -24.33
C THR A 362 -5.82 9.37 -24.01
N SER A 363 -5.88 8.05 -24.17
CA SER A 363 -7.04 7.23 -23.78
C SER A 363 -7.26 7.17 -22.29
N HIS A 364 -6.25 7.56 -21.50
CA HIS A 364 -6.27 7.51 -20.06
C HIS A 364 -6.23 8.92 -19.49
N ALA A 365 -7.24 9.28 -18.69
CA ALA A 365 -7.26 10.57 -18.01
C ALA A 365 -6.10 10.69 -17.01
N GLU A 366 -5.58 9.58 -16.52
CA GLU A 366 -4.44 9.52 -15.61
C GLU A 366 -3.21 10.25 -16.18
N SER A 367 -3.02 10.21 -17.48
CA SER A 367 -1.91 10.91 -18.14
C SER A 367 -1.96 12.43 -18.02
N TRP A 368 -3.09 13.01 -17.63
CA TRP A 368 -3.26 14.44 -17.43
C TRP A 368 -3.75 14.83 -16.02
N TYR A 369 -3.64 13.94 -15.03
CA TYR A 369 -3.93 14.20 -13.61
C TYR A 369 -3.14 15.37 -13.00
N GLY A 370 -2.03 15.76 -13.60
CA GLY A 370 -1.28 16.93 -13.17
C GLY A 370 -2.12 18.21 -13.05
N PHE A 371 -3.21 18.32 -13.80
CA PHE A 371 -4.12 19.45 -13.70
C PHE A 371 -4.84 19.55 -12.35
N TYR A 372 -5.03 18.44 -11.64
CA TYR A 372 -5.49 18.50 -10.25
C TYR A 372 -4.54 19.33 -9.38
N SER A 373 -3.25 18.99 -9.40
CA SER A 373 -2.23 19.76 -8.67
C SER A 373 -2.15 21.20 -9.14
N ALA A 374 -2.30 21.42 -10.44
CA ALA A 374 -2.24 22.76 -11.05
C ALA A 374 -3.36 23.66 -10.51
N PHE A 375 -4.62 23.20 -10.54
CA PHE A 375 -5.77 24.01 -10.13
C PHE A 375 -5.84 24.17 -8.61
N LEU A 376 -5.57 23.13 -7.84
CA LEU A 376 -5.49 23.23 -6.38
C LEU A 376 -4.39 24.20 -5.94
N ALA A 377 -3.21 24.15 -6.56
CA ALA A 377 -2.15 25.12 -6.26
C ALA A 377 -2.53 26.54 -6.66
N ALA A 378 -3.19 26.73 -7.80
CA ALA A 378 -3.67 28.04 -8.27
C ALA A 378 -4.66 28.67 -7.29
N ARG A 379 -5.53 27.86 -6.68
CA ARG A 379 -6.52 28.31 -5.69
C ARG A 379 -5.87 28.95 -4.46
N TYR A 380 -4.82 28.35 -3.93
CA TYR A 380 -4.21 28.75 -2.67
C TYR A 380 -2.92 29.57 -2.84
N PHE A 381 -2.21 29.38 -3.93
CA PHE A 381 -0.89 29.99 -4.21
C PHE A 381 -0.82 30.51 -5.64
N PRO A 382 -1.65 31.48 -6.03
CA PRO A 382 -1.79 31.92 -7.41
C PRO A 382 -0.49 32.44 -8.01
N ASP A 383 -0.24 32.06 -9.26
CA ASP A 383 0.84 32.55 -10.14
C ASP A 383 0.23 32.84 -11.52
N LYS A 384 0.00 34.12 -11.81
CA LYS A 384 -0.75 34.56 -12.99
C LYS A 384 -0.21 33.99 -14.32
N THR A 385 1.12 33.84 -14.43
CA THR A 385 1.74 33.37 -15.68
C THR A 385 1.59 31.87 -15.82
N LEU A 386 1.95 31.13 -14.77
CA LEU A 386 1.92 29.68 -14.76
C LEU A 386 0.47 29.16 -14.79
N ASP A 387 -0.43 29.76 -14.00
CA ASP A 387 -1.82 29.37 -13.93
C ASP A 387 -2.52 29.56 -15.28
N LYS A 388 -2.23 30.68 -15.98
CA LYS A 388 -2.74 30.90 -17.34
C LYS A 388 -2.21 29.85 -18.32
N GLN A 389 -0.92 29.58 -18.30
CA GLN A 389 -0.30 28.57 -19.17
C GLN A 389 -0.94 27.21 -18.99
N LEU A 390 -1.13 26.76 -17.75
CA LEU A 390 -1.70 25.46 -17.43
C LEU A 390 -3.20 25.38 -17.73
N SER A 391 -3.93 26.48 -17.51
CA SER A 391 -5.33 26.57 -17.92
C SER A 391 -5.48 26.49 -19.45
N ASP A 392 -4.63 27.16 -20.20
CA ASP A 392 -4.63 27.13 -21.67
C ASP A 392 -4.32 25.69 -22.17
N TYR A 393 -3.40 24.97 -21.53
CA TYR A 393 -3.10 23.56 -21.85
C TYR A 393 -4.30 22.65 -21.57
N PHE A 394 -4.92 22.80 -20.41
CA PHE A 394 -6.12 22.04 -20.08
C PHE A 394 -7.23 22.27 -21.12
N ASP A 395 -7.52 23.52 -21.47
CA ASP A 395 -8.57 23.86 -22.42
C ASP A 395 -8.27 23.29 -23.82
N GLN A 396 -7.00 23.25 -24.23
CA GLN A 396 -6.60 22.62 -25.49
C GLN A 396 -6.87 21.09 -25.47
N LEU A 397 -6.54 20.39 -24.37
CA LEU A 397 -6.80 18.98 -24.21
C LEU A 397 -8.30 18.69 -24.12
N TYR A 398 -9.02 19.46 -23.31
CA TYR A 398 -10.46 19.33 -23.15
C TYR A 398 -11.19 19.47 -24.50
N ASN A 399 -10.89 20.51 -25.25
CA ASN A 399 -11.52 20.77 -26.57
C ASN A 399 -11.21 19.71 -27.62
N LYS A 400 -10.08 19.00 -27.51
CA LYS A 400 -9.76 17.86 -28.38
C LYS A 400 -10.52 16.60 -28.01
N LEU A 401 -10.84 16.42 -26.74
CA LEU A 401 -11.45 15.20 -26.21
C LEU A 401 -12.97 15.26 -26.16
N HIS A 402 -13.55 16.46 -26.20
CA HIS A 402 -14.98 16.66 -26.01
C HIS A 402 -15.62 17.46 -27.13
N ASP A 403 -16.86 17.15 -27.45
CA ASP A 403 -17.68 17.94 -28.36
C ASP A 403 -17.98 19.32 -27.76
N PRO A 404 -17.67 20.41 -28.45
CA PRO A 404 -17.80 21.76 -27.88
C PRO A 404 -19.24 22.20 -27.67
N GLU A 405 -20.21 21.67 -28.43
CA GLU A 405 -21.62 22.03 -28.35
C GLU A 405 -22.40 21.12 -27.38
N LYS A 406 -22.21 19.81 -27.56
CA LYS A 406 -22.92 18.80 -26.76
C LYS A 406 -22.30 18.59 -25.39
N VAL A 407 -21.00 18.93 -25.23
CA VAL A 407 -20.25 18.68 -24.00
C VAL A 407 -20.22 17.18 -23.65
N GLU A 408 -20.01 16.34 -24.66
CA GLU A 408 -19.91 14.88 -24.52
C GLU A 408 -18.51 14.43 -24.93
N PRO A 409 -17.97 13.32 -24.38
CA PRO A 409 -16.72 12.77 -24.84
C PRO A 409 -16.80 12.39 -26.33
N LEU A 410 -15.79 12.78 -27.12
CA LEU A 410 -15.64 12.34 -28.50
C LEU A 410 -15.09 10.91 -28.61
N TYR A 411 -14.20 10.57 -27.68
CA TYR A 411 -13.46 9.31 -27.66
C TYR A 411 -13.67 8.57 -26.36
N PHE A 412 -13.49 7.25 -26.36
CA PHE A 412 -13.54 6.39 -25.16
C PHE A 412 -14.79 6.55 -24.31
N LYS A 413 -15.94 6.74 -24.97
CA LYS A 413 -17.26 6.92 -24.31
C LYS A 413 -17.61 5.80 -23.32
N THR A 414 -17.02 4.62 -23.50
CA THR A 414 -17.22 3.47 -22.63
C THR A 414 -16.37 3.50 -21.37
N ARG A 415 -15.26 4.25 -21.37
CA ARG A 415 -14.36 4.41 -20.23
C ARG A 415 -14.82 5.58 -19.37
N ILE A 416 -15.90 5.39 -18.64
CA ILE A 416 -16.57 6.47 -17.88
C ILE A 416 -15.75 7.05 -16.74
N GLN A 417 -14.73 6.35 -16.25
CA GLN A 417 -13.75 6.90 -15.31
C GLN A 417 -13.03 8.13 -15.89
N ASN A 418 -12.78 8.18 -17.21
CA ASN A 418 -12.22 9.38 -17.85
C ASN A 418 -13.15 10.59 -17.73
N THR A 419 -14.46 10.35 -17.93
CA THR A 419 -15.46 11.41 -17.78
C THR A 419 -15.56 11.90 -16.32
N SER A 420 -15.57 10.97 -15.37
CA SER A 420 -15.54 11.29 -13.94
C SER A 420 -14.32 12.14 -13.56
N THR A 421 -13.13 11.77 -14.02
CA THR A 421 -11.90 12.54 -13.81
C THR A 421 -12.01 13.94 -14.40
N THR A 422 -12.55 14.07 -15.61
CA THR A 422 -12.77 15.37 -16.24
C THR A 422 -13.75 16.23 -15.45
N ILE A 423 -14.80 15.65 -14.88
CA ILE A 423 -15.75 16.36 -13.98
C ILE A 423 -14.98 16.92 -12.79
N GLY A 424 -14.15 16.11 -12.11
CA GLY A 424 -13.35 16.57 -10.97
C GLY A 424 -12.36 17.67 -11.35
N MET A 425 -11.68 17.58 -12.49
CA MET A 425 -10.75 18.63 -12.95
C MET A 425 -11.47 19.94 -13.27
N LEU A 426 -12.65 19.89 -13.90
CA LEU A 426 -13.46 21.08 -14.15
C LEU A 426 -13.98 21.72 -12.87
N ALA A 427 -14.32 20.90 -11.87
CA ALA A 427 -14.70 21.36 -10.54
C ALA A 427 -13.55 22.11 -9.86
N ASP A 428 -12.35 21.54 -9.83
CA ASP A 428 -11.13 22.18 -9.29
C ASP A 428 -10.79 23.48 -10.04
N LYS A 429 -10.92 23.45 -11.38
CA LYS A 429 -10.69 24.65 -12.21
C LYS A 429 -11.69 25.75 -11.89
N TYR A 430 -12.98 25.42 -11.75
CA TYR A 430 -14.02 26.35 -11.33
C TYR A 430 -13.70 26.97 -9.96
N GLU A 431 -13.32 26.16 -8.98
CA GLU A 431 -12.93 26.67 -7.66
C GLU A 431 -11.71 27.60 -7.69
N ALA A 432 -10.75 27.29 -8.57
CA ALA A 432 -9.54 28.11 -8.71
C ALA A 432 -9.78 29.45 -9.42
N GLN A 433 -10.67 29.48 -10.43
CA GLN A 433 -10.80 30.61 -11.36
C GLN A 433 -12.13 31.32 -11.29
N GLY A 434 -13.17 30.72 -10.68
CA GLY A 434 -14.51 31.28 -10.60
C GLY A 434 -15.28 31.30 -11.93
N ASN A 435 -14.81 30.59 -12.97
CA ASN A 435 -15.43 30.57 -14.28
C ASN A 435 -16.64 29.63 -14.31
N LEU A 436 -17.85 30.19 -14.30
CA LEU A 436 -19.10 29.44 -14.28
C LEU A 436 -19.28 28.48 -15.48
N GLU A 437 -18.63 28.76 -16.62
CA GLU A 437 -18.67 27.85 -17.78
C GLU A 437 -18.00 26.50 -17.49
N ASP A 438 -16.95 26.47 -16.65
CA ASP A 438 -16.32 25.20 -16.25
C ASP A 438 -17.26 24.37 -15.38
N LEU A 439 -18.01 24.99 -14.48
CA LEU A 439 -19.05 24.32 -13.68
C LEU A 439 -20.20 23.80 -14.57
N LYS A 440 -20.63 24.58 -15.57
CA LYS A 440 -21.66 24.16 -16.56
C LYS A 440 -21.19 22.95 -17.37
N LYS A 441 -19.93 22.93 -17.80
CA LYS A 441 -19.33 21.80 -18.50
C LYS A 441 -19.32 20.56 -17.61
N ALA A 442 -18.87 20.68 -16.34
CA ALA A 442 -18.89 19.57 -15.37
C ALA A 442 -20.30 19.02 -15.17
N SER A 443 -21.29 19.91 -14.99
CA SER A 443 -22.70 19.52 -14.81
C SER A 443 -23.26 18.76 -16.01
N LYS A 444 -23.04 19.23 -17.23
CA LYS A 444 -23.48 18.57 -18.47
C LYS A 444 -22.79 17.21 -18.67
N LEU A 445 -21.49 17.09 -18.34
CA LEU A 445 -20.76 15.81 -18.38
C LEU A 445 -21.32 14.82 -17.36
N ALA A 446 -21.67 15.27 -16.15
CA ALA A 446 -22.29 14.43 -15.14
C ALA A 446 -23.68 13.95 -15.59
N ASP A 447 -24.53 14.84 -16.12
CA ASP A 447 -25.82 14.48 -16.71
C ASP A 447 -25.71 13.46 -17.84
N TRP A 448 -24.69 13.64 -18.71
CA TRP A 448 -24.40 12.69 -19.79
C TRP A 448 -23.98 11.32 -19.22
N MET A 449 -23.06 11.28 -18.27
CA MET A 449 -22.55 10.05 -17.66
C MET A 449 -23.65 9.29 -16.93
N ILE A 450 -24.47 10.00 -16.15
CA ILE A 450 -25.60 9.40 -15.41
C ILE A 450 -26.61 8.78 -16.40
N ARG A 451 -27.01 9.53 -17.40
CA ARG A 451 -27.99 9.07 -18.42
C ARG A 451 -27.50 7.85 -19.20
N THR A 452 -26.21 7.76 -19.49
CA THR A 452 -25.65 6.71 -20.36
C THR A 452 -25.10 5.52 -19.61
N SER A 453 -24.81 5.67 -18.30
CA SER A 453 -23.96 4.72 -17.58
C SER A 453 -24.44 4.36 -16.17
N GLN A 454 -25.51 4.94 -15.66
CA GLN A 454 -26.03 4.53 -14.36
C GLN A 454 -27.15 3.51 -14.51
N ARG A 455 -27.02 2.36 -13.84
CA ARG A 455 -28.04 1.31 -13.78
C ARG A 455 -29.12 1.62 -12.74
N ASP A 456 -30.22 0.86 -12.79
CA ASP A 456 -31.33 0.98 -11.84
C ASP A 456 -30.90 0.70 -10.38
N ASP A 457 -29.95 -0.21 -10.18
CA ASP A 457 -29.35 -0.51 -8.88
C ASP A 457 -28.42 0.58 -8.34
N GLY A 458 -28.15 1.61 -9.14
CA GLY A 458 -27.31 2.76 -8.82
C GLY A 458 -25.86 2.65 -9.31
N ALA A 459 -25.36 1.46 -9.66
CA ALA A 459 -24.00 1.27 -10.13
C ALA A 459 -23.73 2.04 -11.43
N TYR A 460 -22.54 2.63 -11.52
CA TYR A 460 -22.02 3.15 -12.78
C TYR A 460 -21.49 1.98 -13.62
N TYR A 461 -22.06 1.81 -14.79
CA TYR A 461 -21.85 0.63 -15.65
C TYR A 461 -21.78 1.01 -17.10
N ASN A 462 -20.85 0.42 -17.84
CA ASN A 462 -20.79 0.57 -19.30
C ASN A 462 -20.14 -0.67 -19.93
N HIS A 463 -20.68 -1.13 -21.08
CA HIS A 463 -20.15 -2.25 -21.87
C HIS A 463 -19.72 -3.49 -21.07
N GLY A 464 -20.53 -3.94 -20.14
CA GLY A 464 -20.24 -5.15 -19.37
C GLY A 464 -19.40 -4.92 -18.09
N THR A 465 -18.93 -3.70 -17.86
CA THR A 465 -18.04 -3.36 -16.77
C THR A 465 -18.70 -2.43 -15.75
N VAL A 466 -18.53 -2.74 -14.46
CA VAL A 466 -18.94 -1.86 -13.35
C VAL A 466 -17.75 -1.01 -12.93
N TYR A 467 -17.95 0.30 -12.92
CA TYR A 467 -16.89 1.27 -12.67
C TYR A 467 -16.99 1.96 -11.31
N THR A 468 -18.04 1.73 -10.54
CA THR A 468 -18.24 2.46 -9.27
C THR A 468 -17.06 2.31 -8.29
N SER A 469 -16.44 1.13 -8.26
CA SER A 469 -15.28 0.83 -7.41
C SER A 469 -13.92 1.08 -8.09
N VAL A 470 -13.88 1.39 -9.38
CA VAL A 470 -12.62 1.44 -10.15
C VAL A 470 -11.87 2.75 -9.99
N ILE A 471 -12.56 3.87 -10.15
CA ILE A 471 -12.08 5.22 -9.83
C ILE A 471 -13.24 5.92 -9.15
N TYR A 472 -13.01 6.68 -8.15
CA TYR A 472 -13.99 7.36 -7.28
C TYR A 472 -15.05 8.20 -8.03
N ILE A 473 -15.80 7.58 -8.95
CA ILE A 473 -16.78 8.24 -9.80
C ILE A 473 -17.81 9.00 -8.98
N ALA A 474 -18.35 8.36 -7.92
CA ALA A 474 -19.32 9.00 -7.06
C ALA A 474 -18.69 10.16 -6.25
N LYS A 475 -17.40 10.11 -5.90
CA LYS A 475 -16.70 11.24 -5.27
C LYS A 475 -16.72 12.47 -6.17
N SER A 476 -16.32 12.34 -7.44
CA SER A 476 -16.32 13.47 -8.38
C SER A 476 -17.72 14.08 -8.57
N VAL A 477 -18.75 13.23 -8.62
CA VAL A 477 -20.14 13.70 -8.72
C VAL A 477 -20.63 14.37 -7.41
N LEU A 478 -20.20 13.88 -6.24
CA LEU A 478 -20.49 14.54 -4.96
C LEU A 478 -19.80 15.90 -4.83
N GLU A 479 -18.55 16.01 -5.24
CA GLU A 479 -17.81 17.29 -5.28
C GLU A 479 -18.56 18.31 -6.14
N LEU A 480 -18.94 17.90 -7.34
CA LEU A 480 -19.77 18.71 -8.23
C LEU A 480 -21.08 19.13 -7.56
N ALA A 481 -21.82 18.20 -6.97
CA ALA A 481 -23.11 18.49 -6.32
C ALA A 481 -22.97 19.48 -5.15
N VAL A 482 -21.88 19.44 -4.40
CA VAL A 482 -21.57 20.41 -3.34
C VAL A 482 -21.38 21.81 -3.92
N LEU A 483 -20.64 21.94 -5.03
CA LEU A 483 -20.41 23.22 -5.69
C LEU A 483 -21.69 23.79 -6.31
N GLU A 484 -22.48 22.94 -6.96
CA GLU A 484 -23.79 23.30 -7.51
C GLU A 484 -24.77 23.75 -6.42
N ARG A 485 -24.78 23.07 -5.27
CA ARG A 485 -25.61 23.47 -4.12
C ARG A 485 -25.26 24.87 -3.61
N LYS A 486 -23.96 25.16 -3.53
CA LYS A 486 -23.49 26.51 -3.15
C LYS A 486 -23.93 27.57 -4.17
N GLN A 487 -23.86 27.25 -5.46
CA GLN A 487 -24.33 28.14 -6.53
C GLN A 487 -25.86 28.25 -6.52
N GLY A 488 -26.57 27.20 -6.12
CA GLY A 488 -28.02 27.13 -5.96
C GLY A 488 -28.60 28.08 -4.91
N GLU A 489 -27.77 28.64 -4.02
CA GLU A 489 -28.20 29.71 -3.10
C GLU A 489 -28.59 31.01 -3.88
N GLN A 490 -28.01 31.19 -5.08
CA GLN A 490 -28.24 32.36 -5.93
C GLN A 490 -29.15 32.09 -7.14
N ASP A 491 -29.14 30.86 -7.66
CA ASP A 491 -29.86 30.47 -8.87
C ASP A 491 -30.53 29.07 -8.70
N PRO A 492 -31.87 28.98 -8.74
CA PRO A 492 -32.62 27.72 -8.59
C PRO A 492 -32.19 26.60 -9.57
N PHE A 493 -31.74 26.95 -10.75
CA PHE A 493 -31.23 25.97 -11.72
C PHE A 493 -30.14 25.02 -11.13
N TRP A 494 -29.23 25.62 -10.40
CA TRP A 494 -28.13 24.86 -9.78
C TRP A 494 -28.61 24.01 -8.62
N LYS A 495 -29.69 24.38 -7.98
CA LYS A 495 -30.30 23.58 -6.91
C LYS A 495 -30.84 22.26 -7.45
N ASP A 496 -31.51 22.29 -8.61
CA ASP A 496 -32.01 21.07 -9.26
C ASP A 496 -30.88 20.19 -9.79
N CYS A 497 -29.78 20.79 -10.31
CA CYS A 497 -28.60 20.06 -10.70
C CYS A 497 -27.98 19.36 -9.49
N ALA A 498 -27.75 20.08 -8.40
CA ALA A 498 -27.17 19.54 -7.18
C ALA A 498 -27.94 18.36 -6.61
N GLU A 499 -29.27 18.45 -6.58
CA GLU A 499 -30.14 17.38 -6.08
C GLU A 499 -30.01 16.12 -6.96
N ARG A 500 -30.07 16.26 -8.28
CA ARG A 500 -29.95 15.18 -9.24
C ARG A 500 -28.61 14.45 -9.12
N HIS A 501 -27.49 15.21 -9.05
CA HIS A 501 -26.15 14.66 -8.97
C HIS A 501 -25.91 14.01 -7.61
N PHE A 502 -26.35 14.64 -6.52
CA PHE A 502 -26.27 14.07 -5.18
C PHE A 502 -27.00 12.73 -5.08
N LEU A 503 -28.25 12.65 -5.58
CA LEU A 503 -29.04 11.42 -5.57
C LEU A 503 -28.41 10.31 -6.43
N SER A 504 -27.82 10.66 -7.57
CA SER A 504 -27.07 9.70 -8.40
C SER A 504 -25.87 9.12 -7.65
N ALA A 505 -25.03 9.98 -7.10
CA ALA A 505 -23.86 9.54 -6.33
C ALA A 505 -24.27 8.72 -5.09
N LYS A 506 -25.34 9.13 -4.39
CA LYS A 506 -25.86 8.38 -3.24
C LYS A 506 -26.29 6.96 -3.62
N LYS A 507 -27.04 6.79 -4.71
CA LYS A 507 -27.45 5.46 -5.21
C LYS A 507 -26.23 4.56 -5.52
N ALA A 508 -25.21 5.13 -6.15
CA ALA A 508 -23.97 4.40 -6.46
C ALA A 508 -23.21 3.95 -5.20
N ILE A 509 -23.16 4.82 -4.19
CA ILE A 509 -22.53 4.51 -2.91
C ILE A 509 -23.36 3.50 -2.11
N ASP A 510 -24.69 3.60 -2.12
CA ASP A 510 -25.57 2.61 -1.49
C ASP A 510 -25.37 1.21 -2.10
N GLN A 511 -25.13 1.14 -3.41
CA GLN A 511 -24.78 -0.10 -4.10
C GLN A 511 -23.43 -0.66 -3.63
N LEU A 512 -22.40 0.19 -3.45
CA LEU A 512 -21.11 -0.25 -2.88
C LEU A 512 -21.29 -0.81 -1.46
N VAL A 513 -22.10 -0.14 -0.61
CA VAL A 513 -22.36 -0.65 0.74
C VAL A 513 -23.08 -1.99 0.70
N ALA A 514 -24.08 -2.15 -0.17
CA ALA A 514 -24.82 -3.39 -0.37
C ALA A 514 -23.93 -4.56 -0.83
N SER A 515 -22.86 -4.28 -1.55
CA SER A 515 -21.88 -5.28 -2.01
C SER A 515 -21.06 -5.90 -0.87
N GLN A 516 -20.98 -5.29 0.30
CA GLN A 516 -20.30 -5.77 1.51
C GLN A 516 -18.81 -6.15 1.30
N GLY A 517 -18.14 -5.61 0.30
CA GLY A 517 -16.76 -5.89 -0.06
C GLY A 517 -16.59 -6.82 -1.28
N ASP A 518 -17.68 -7.38 -1.79
CA ASP A 518 -17.70 -8.11 -3.07
C ASP A 518 -18.02 -7.15 -4.21
N PHE A 519 -17.07 -6.29 -4.54
CA PHE A 519 -17.27 -5.26 -5.54
C PHE A 519 -17.21 -5.82 -6.95
N GLN A 520 -18.23 -5.51 -7.75
CA GLN A 520 -18.11 -5.70 -9.18
C GLN A 520 -17.14 -4.68 -9.78
N THR A 521 -16.25 -5.10 -10.67
CA THR A 521 -15.18 -4.28 -11.23
C THR A 521 -14.88 -4.69 -12.68
N GLU A 522 -13.89 -4.08 -13.29
CA GLU A 522 -13.44 -4.40 -14.65
C GLU A 522 -12.47 -5.59 -14.72
N GLY A 523 -12.04 -6.15 -13.61
CA GLY A 523 -11.13 -7.29 -13.50
C GLY A 523 -11.73 -8.49 -12.77
N GLU A 524 -10.95 -9.56 -12.66
CA GLU A 524 -11.35 -10.75 -11.92
C GLU A 524 -11.24 -10.58 -10.40
N LEU A 525 -10.30 -9.74 -9.95
CA LEU A 525 -10.02 -9.53 -8.54
C LEU A 525 -10.76 -8.30 -8.03
N THR A 526 -11.62 -8.53 -7.06
CA THR A 526 -12.31 -7.46 -6.35
C THR A 526 -11.55 -7.00 -5.11
N PHE A 527 -10.63 -7.83 -4.60
CA PHE A 527 -9.79 -7.53 -3.45
C PHE A 527 -8.38 -7.13 -3.93
N GLU A 528 -8.22 -5.85 -4.23
CA GLU A 528 -6.94 -5.21 -4.52
C GLU A 528 -6.94 -3.79 -3.95
N ASP A 529 -5.79 -3.13 -3.89
CA ASP A 529 -5.65 -1.87 -3.15
C ASP A 529 -6.52 -0.74 -3.69
N GLY A 530 -6.62 -0.62 -5.01
CA GLY A 530 -7.39 0.43 -5.66
C GLY A 530 -8.89 0.29 -5.41
N MET A 531 -9.47 -0.90 -5.69
CA MET A 531 -10.92 -1.13 -5.58
C MET A 531 -11.41 -0.98 -4.15
N ILE A 532 -10.68 -1.55 -3.18
CA ILE A 532 -11.03 -1.49 -1.76
C ILE A 532 -10.95 -0.05 -1.24
N SER A 533 -9.84 0.64 -1.46
CA SER A 533 -9.66 2.00 -0.96
C SER A 533 -10.53 3.02 -1.68
N CYS A 534 -10.74 2.83 -2.98
CA CYS A 534 -11.66 3.66 -3.77
C CYS A 534 -13.11 3.55 -3.30
N SER A 535 -13.56 2.33 -2.98
CA SER A 535 -14.89 2.12 -2.40
C SER A 535 -15.00 2.76 -1.01
N ALA A 536 -14.00 2.55 -0.15
CA ALA A 536 -14.00 3.09 1.21
C ALA A 536 -14.05 4.65 1.23
N LEU A 537 -13.27 5.31 0.36
CA LEU A 537 -13.25 6.77 0.31
C LEU A 537 -14.60 7.37 -0.12
N GLN A 538 -15.28 6.77 -1.09
CA GLN A 538 -16.58 7.25 -1.57
C GLN A 538 -17.67 7.11 -0.49
N ILE A 539 -17.69 5.95 0.19
CA ILE A 539 -18.59 5.72 1.32
C ILE A 539 -18.29 6.69 2.46
N GLY A 540 -17.00 6.92 2.76
CA GLY A 540 -16.56 7.86 3.80
C GLY A 540 -16.98 9.29 3.51
N MET A 541 -16.80 9.77 2.28
CA MET A 541 -17.24 11.10 1.87
C MET A 541 -18.75 11.27 2.03
N MET A 542 -19.54 10.27 1.60
CA MET A 542 -21.00 10.30 1.80
C MET A 542 -21.35 10.38 3.28
N GLY A 543 -20.70 9.59 4.14
CA GLY A 543 -20.89 9.63 5.58
C GLY A 543 -20.59 11.01 6.19
N VAL A 544 -19.54 11.71 5.70
CA VAL A 544 -19.22 13.08 6.15
C VAL A 544 -20.30 14.08 5.74
N LEU A 545 -20.86 13.93 4.54
CA LEU A 545 -21.92 14.82 4.03
C LEU A 545 -23.31 14.54 4.63
N GLU A 546 -23.51 13.33 5.19
CA GLU A 546 -24.81 12.93 5.75
C GLU A 546 -25.09 13.62 7.09
N LYS A 547 -26.29 14.16 7.23
CA LYS A 547 -26.74 14.89 8.43
C LYS A 547 -27.49 14.00 9.43
N ASP A 548 -28.20 12.99 8.93
CA ASP A 548 -28.88 12.02 9.78
C ASP A 548 -27.91 11.10 10.49
N ALA A 549 -27.99 11.04 11.82
CA ALA A 549 -27.01 10.33 12.64
C ALA A 549 -27.02 8.80 12.42
N GLU A 550 -28.18 8.21 12.15
CA GLU A 550 -28.28 6.76 11.90
C GLU A 550 -27.71 6.40 10.53
N THR A 551 -28.07 7.17 9.51
CA THR A 551 -27.54 7.01 8.15
C THR A 551 -26.03 7.30 8.11
N ARG A 552 -25.56 8.33 8.82
CA ARG A 552 -24.12 8.60 8.97
C ARG A 552 -23.40 7.41 9.60
N LYS A 553 -23.96 6.82 10.64
CA LYS A 553 -23.40 5.63 11.29
C LYS A 553 -23.37 4.42 10.35
N TYR A 554 -24.42 4.22 9.55
CA TYR A 554 -24.47 3.15 8.55
C TYR A 554 -23.31 3.22 7.56
N TYR A 555 -23.04 4.41 6.96
CA TYR A 555 -21.89 4.61 6.08
C TYR A 555 -20.56 4.46 6.81
N THR A 556 -20.46 4.96 8.04
CA THR A 556 -19.24 4.84 8.85
C THR A 556 -18.90 3.37 9.11
N ASP A 557 -19.85 2.56 9.56
CA ASP A 557 -19.63 1.14 9.87
C ASP A 557 -19.23 0.36 8.60
N ALA A 558 -19.87 0.63 7.46
CA ALA A 558 -19.56 0.01 6.18
C ALA A 558 -18.14 0.38 5.71
N MET A 559 -17.80 1.67 5.73
CA MET A 559 -16.44 2.15 5.36
C MET A 559 -15.37 1.52 6.25
N LEU A 560 -15.55 1.51 7.57
CA LEU A 560 -14.56 0.95 8.51
C LEU A 560 -14.36 -0.55 8.31
N LYS A 561 -15.42 -1.30 8.01
CA LYS A 561 -15.31 -2.73 7.70
C LYS A 561 -14.40 -2.96 6.48
N ILE A 562 -14.63 -2.19 5.42
CA ILE A 562 -13.85 -2.27 4.17
C ILE A 562 -12.41 -1.83 4.42
N LEU A 563 -12.22 -0.67 5.06
CA LEU A 563 -10.90 -0.09 5.33
C LEU A 563 -10.04 -0.99 6.22
N ASN A 564 -10.61 -1.61 7.25
CA ASN A 564 -9.88 -2.55 8.10
C ASN A 564 -9.49 -3.83 7.34
N SER A 565 -10.30 -4.32 6.40
CA SER A 565 -9.91 -5.46 5.56
C SER A 565 -8.72 -5.15 4.65
N HIS A 566 -8.51 -3.87 4.33
CA HIS A 566 -7.41 -3.38 3.51
C HIS A 566 -6.08 -3.23 4.28
N ASP A 567 -6.07 -3.37 5.61
CA ASP A 567 -4.86 -3.27 6.43
C ASP A 567 -3.76 -4.26 6.00
N CYS A 568 -4.15 -5.46 5.55
CA CYS A 568 -3.21 -6.47 5.05
C CYS A 568 -2.51 -6.07 3.74
N LEU A 569 -3.06 -5.11 3.00
CA LEU A 569 -2.48 -4.54 1.78
C LEU A 569 -1.78 -3.19 2.02
N THR A 570 -1.51 -2.82 3.26
CA THR A 570 -0.99 -1.49 3.60
C THR A 570 0.22 -1.58 4.52
N GLN A 571 1.25 -0.78 4.25
CA GLN A 571 2.49 -0.68 5.03
C GLN A 571 2.27 0.09 6.33
N LEU A 572 1.49 -0.48 7.26
CA LEU A 572 1.10 0.20 8.51
C LEU A 572 2.21 0.26 9.57
N ARG A 573 3.15 -0.70 9.56
CA ARG A 573 4.15 -0.86 10.63
C ARG A 573 5.61 -0.72 10.15
N VAL A 574 5.83 -0.41 8.88
CA VAL A 574 7.19 -0.22 8.37
C VAL A 574 7.83 1.00 9.07
N PRO A 575 9.02 0.88 9.66
CA PRO A 575 9.70 2.00 10.31
C PRO A 575 10.46 2.87 9.30
N ASP A 576 9.78 3.26 8.22
CA ASP A 576 10.36 4.02 7.11
C ASP A 576 9.32 4.96 6.52
N GLY A 577 9.51 6.27 6.72
CA GLY A 577 8.61 7.30 6.26
C GLY A 577 8.50 7.41 4.74
N ARG A 578 9.43 6.84 3.98
CA ARG A 578 9.36 6.79 2.52
C ARG A 578 8.34 5.77 2.02
N ARG A 579 8.00 4.77 2.84
CA ARG A 579 7.13 3.63 2.53
C ARG A 579 5.85 3.60 3.35
N ARG A 580 5.82 4.28 4.49
CA ARG A 580 4.72 4.22 5.45
C ARG A 580 3.40 4.57 4.76
N GLN A 581 2.37 3.74 4.96
CA GLN A 581 1.07 3.83 4.32
C GLN A 581 1.05 3.58 2.79
N GLY A 582 2.16 3.18 2.18
CA GLY A 582 2.15 2.66 0.81
C GLY A 582 1.26 1.42 0.74
N THR A 583 0.46 1.32 -0.33
CA THR A 583 -0.44 0.18 -0.54
C THR A 583 0.18 -0.86 -1.44
N MET A 584 -0.14 -2.13 -1.23
CA MET A 584 0.31 -3.22 -2.07
C MET A 584 -0.63 -3.40 -3.25
N ARG A 585 -0.06 -3.54 -4.42
CA ARG A 585 -0.76 -3.52 -5.70
C ARG A 585 -0.61 -4.86 -6.39
N TYR A 586 -1.60 -5.74 -6.19
CA TYR A 586 -1.57 -7.07 -6.78
C TYR A 586 -2.09 -7.11 -8.21
N TRP A 587 -3.04 -6.28 -8.52
CA TRP A 587 -3.77 -6.34 -9.77
C TRP A 587 -3.19 -5.42 -10.84
N GLU A 588 -3.08 -4.15 -10.56
CA GLU A 588 -2.49 -3.19 -11.50
C GLU A 588 -0.96 -3.20 -11.49
N ALA A 589 -0.38 -3.95 -10.56
CA ALA A 589 1.04 -4.27 -10.61
C ALA A 589 1.51 -4.71 -12.00
N GLN A 590 0.59 -5.02 -12.91
CA GLN A 590 0.92 -5.36 -14.26
C GLN A 590 1.42 -4.20 -15.11
N TYR A 591 0.77 -3.07 -15.07
CA TYR A 591 1.33 -1.88 -15.69
C TYR A 591 2.68 -1.58 -15.08
N ASP A 592 2.70 -1.56 -13.78
CA ASP A 592 3.89 -1.27 -13.02
C ASP A 592 4.89 -2.42 -13.07
N VAL A 593 4.43 -3.68 -13.06
CA VAL A 593 5.30 -4.87 -13.15
C VAL A 593 5.91 -5.04 -14.54
N GLN A 594 5.22 -4.69 -15.61
CA GLN A 594 5.86 -4.69 -16.92
C GLN A 594 6.90 -3.60 -17.06
N MET A 595 6.65 -2.46 -16.43
CA MET A 595 7.49 -1.28 -16.48
C MET A 595 8.42 -1.17 -15.28
N LEU A 596 7.89 -1.45 -14.09
CA LEU A 596 8.59 -1.43 -12.81
C LEU A 596 8.15 -2.62 -11.95
N PRO A 597 8.64 -3.83 -12.23
CA PRO A 597 8.38 -4.98 -11.37
C PRO A 597 8.77 -4.66 -9.93
N ASN A 598 8.01 -5.18 -8.95
CA ASN A 598 8.28 -5.03 -7.52
C ASN A 598 7.94 -3.65 -6.91
N MET A 599 7.15 -2.83 -7.57
CA MET A 599 6.64 -1.59 -7.00
C MET A 599 5.41 -1.75 -6.10
N PHE A 600 5.00 -2.95 -5.84
CA PHE A 600 3.70 -3.23 -5.25
C PHE A 600 3.48 -2.67 -3.83
N ASN A 601 4.50 -2.24 -3.12
CA ASN A 601 4.38 -1.64 -1.78
C ASN A 601 5.05 -0.28 -1.66
N SER A 602 5.13 0.45 -2.75
CA SER A 602 5.66 1.81 -2.82
C SER A 602 4.53 2.84 -2.76
N PRO A 603 4.76 4.05 -2.25
CA PRO A 603 3.83 5.16 -2.43
C PRO A 603 3.57 5.40 -3.92
N HIS A 604 2.29 5.46 -4.28
CA HIS A 604 1.85 5.58 -5.66
C HIS A 604 0.50 6.31 -5.69
N GLY A 605 0.08 6.83 -6.84
CA GLY A 605 -1.14 7.62 -6.98
C GLY A 605 -2.37 7.03 -6.28
N TRP A 606 -2.56 5.73 -6.38
CA TRP A 606 -3.70 5.05 -5.75
C TRP A 606 -3.58 4.89 -4.23
N SER A 607 -2.40 4.99 -3.65
CA SER A 607 -2.25 5.10 -2.19
C SER A 607 -2.97 6.34 -1.64
N GLY A 608 -3.17 7.38 -2.47
CA GLY A 608 -3.96 8.56 -2.15
C GLY A 608 -5.43 8.23 -1.83
N TRP A 609 -5.99 7.20 -2.47
CA TRP A 609 -7.39 6.79 -2.22
C TRP A 609 -7.56 6.24 -0.81
N ARG A 610 -6.60 5.44 -0.31
CA ARG A 610 -6.60 5.02 1.08
C ARG A 610 -6.41 6.21 2.04
N ALA A 611 -5.55 7.16 1.70
CA ALA A 611 -5.31 8.33 2.53
C ALA A 611 -6.58 9.22 2.66
N TYR A 612 -7.38 9.36 1.61
CA TYR A 612 -8.71 9.95 1.70
C TYR A 612 -9.62 9.16 2.65
N ALA A 613 -9.66 7.83 2.52
CA ALA A 613 -10.50 7.00 3.37
C ALA A 613 -10.11 7.14 4.85
N THR A 614 -8.82 7.16 5.20
CA THR A 614 -8.38 7.37 6.59
C THR A 614 -8.70 8.78 7.10
N TYR A 615 -8.61 9.80 6.25
CA TYR A 615 -9.03 11.16 6.58
C TYR A 615 -10.53 11.23 6.92
N TYR A 616 -11.39 10.66 6.07
CA TYR A 616 -12.83 10.59 6.34
C TYR A 616 -13.14 9.73 7.56
N ALA A 617 -12.41 8.65 7.79
CA ALA A 617 -12.56 7.83 8.99
C ALA A 617 -12.29 8.65 10.27
N TYR A 618 -11.28 9.52 10.27
CA TYR A 618 -11.06 10.45 11.37
C TYR A 618 -12.21 11.42 11.56
N LEU A 619 -12.69 12.07 10.50
CA LEU A 619 -13.81 13.02 10.57
C LEU A 619 -15.09 12.37 11.10
N LEU A 620 -15.30 11.10 10.82
CA LEU A 620 -16.50 10.34 11.22
C LEU A 620 -16.39 9.75 12.64
N THR A 621 -15.18 9.39 13.10
CA THR A 621 -14.97 8.66 14.36
C THR A 621 -14.28 9.48 15.44
N GLY A 622 -13.47 10.47 15.07
CA GLY A 622 -12.56 11.17 15.97
C GLY A 622 -11.42 10.32 16.50
N ASP A 623 -11.18 9.10 15.96
CA ASP A 623 -10.12 8.20 16.42
C ASP A 623 -8.78 8.63 15.82
N GLU A 624 -7.84 9.03 16.69
CA GLU A 624 -6.51 9.55 16.34
C GLU A 624 -5.72 8.59 15.43
N LYS A 625 -5.93 7.28 15.54
CA LYS A 625 -5.21 6.28 14.71
C LYS A 625 -5.37 6.55 13.21
N TRP A 626 -6.54 7.03 12.78
CA TRP A 626 -6.82 7.33 11.38
C TRP A 626 -6.10 8.59 10.93
N LEU A 627 -6.01 9.59 11.82
CA LEU A 627 -5.27 10.82 11.55
C LEU A 627 -3.76 10.56 11.49
N GLU A 628 -3.21 9.72 12.40
CA GLU A 628 -1.81 9.26 12.33
C GLU A 628 -1.52 8.60 10.98
N GLN A 629 -2.41 7.72 10.51
CA GLN A 629 -2.28 7.08 9.20
C GLN A 629 -2.30 8.10 8.06
N THR A 630 -3.21 9.05 8.11
CA THR A 630 -3.33 10.12 7.11
C THR A 630 -2.03 10.93 7.02
N PHE A 631 -1.51 11.44 8.14
CA PHE A 631 -0.30 12.28 8.14
C PHE A 631 0.95 11.48 7.74
N ASN A 632 1.06 10.23 8.12
CA ASN A 632 2.15 9.37 7.66
C ASN A 632 2.12 9.17 6.14
N ALA A 633 0.92 8.96 5.57
CA ALA A 633 0.74 8.87 4.12
C ALA A 633 1.13 10.16 3.41
N MET A 634 0.63 11.31 3.90
CA MET A 634 0.92 12.62 3.32
C MET A 634 2.43 12.93 3.31
N GLY A 635 3.14 12.54 4.36
CA GLY A 635 4.59 12.70 4.41
C GLY A 635 5.33 11.82 3.40
N ALA A 636 4.90 10.57 3.23
CA ALA A 636 5.45 9.69 2.19
C ALA A 636 5.21 10.27 0.78
N PHE A 637 4.02 10.82 0.54
CA PHE A 637 3.66 11.45 -0.74
C PHE A 637 4.49 12.71 -1.01
N ALA A 638 4.69 13.57 -0.01
CA ALA A 638 5.51 14.78 -0.14
C ALA A 638 6.94 14.46 -0.60
N ASN A 639 7.47 13.31 -0.23
CA ASN A 639 8.82 12.87 -0.61
C ASN A 639 8.94 12.38 -2.06
N LEU A 640 7.83 12.23 -2.79
CA LEU A 640 7.86 12.05 -4.24
C LEU A 640 8.20 13.35 -4.99
N ILE A 641 8.30 14.46 -4.27
CA ILE A 641 9.02 15.65 -4.76
C ILE A 641 10.36 15.71 -4.01
N ASP A 642 11.45 15.66 -4.77
CA ASP A 642 12.79 15.78 -4.18
C ASP A 642 12.91 17.08 -3.39
N TYR A 643 13.16 16.99 -2.10
CA TYR A 643 13.16 18.14 -1.19
C TYR A 643 14.33 19.13 -1.44
N LYS A 644 15.40 18.71 -2.17
CA LYS A 644 16.52 19.55 -2.55
C LYS A 644 16.27 20.27 -3.88
N THR A 645 15.81 19.52 -4.87
CA THR A 645 15.70 20.01 -6.26
C THR A 645 14.27 20.43 -6.66
N GLY A 646 13.26 19.96 -5.92
CA GLY A 646 11.85 20.13 -6.29
C GLY A 646 11.42 19.28 -7.48
N GLN A 647 12.24 18.32 -7.93
CA GLN A 647 11.93 17.45 -9.05
C GLN A 647 10.99 16.34 -8.61
N LEU A 648 9.99 16.06 -9.44
CA LEU A 648 9.06 14.96 -9.24
C LEU A 648 9.77 13.61 -9.42
N ARG A 649 9.47 12.69 -8.56
CA ARG A 649 9.87 11.28 -8.60
C ARG A 649 8.64 10.42 -8.80
N TRP A 650 8.82 9.27 -9.43
CA TRP A 650 7.68 8.41 -9.73
C TRP A 650 7.32 7.49 -8.57
N ALA A 651 8.30 6.89 -7.92
CA ALA A 651 8.08 5.94 -6.84
C ALA A 651 9.30 5.80 -5.94
N PHE A 652 9.11 5.18 -4.78
CA PHE A 652 10.18 4.67 -3.92
C PHE A 652 10.19 3.13 -3.97
N VAL A 653 11.24 2.56 -4.51
CA VAL A 653 11.39 1.11 -4.69
C VAL A 653 11.89 0.46 -3.40
N VAL A 654 11.35 -0.67 -3.06
CA VAL A 654 11.60 -1.37 -1.78
C VAL A 654 12.31 -2.70 -1.92
N ASP A 655 12.37 -3.26 -3.10
CA ASP A 655 13.08 -4.51 -3.36
C ASP A 655 14.58 -4.29 -3.54
N PRO A 656 15.43 -5.32 -3.34
CA PRO A 656 16.87 -5.18 -3.48
C PRO A 656 17.30 -4.62 -4.81
N HIS A 657 16.65 -5.02 -5.87
CA HIS A 657 16.85 -4.46 -7.20
C HIS A 657 15.56 -4.50 -8.03
N LEU A 658 15.52 -3.65 -9.02
CA LEU A 658 14.41 -3.51 -9.95
C LEU A 658 14.94 -3.40 -11.36
N GLU A 659 14.32 -4.11 -12.30
CA GLU A 659 14.55 -3.94 -13.72
C GLU A 659 13.52 -2.95 -14.29
N VAL A 660 14.00 -1.77 -14.67
CA VAL A 660 13.17 -0.73 -15.29
C VAL A 660 13.20 -0.89 -16.80
N LYS A 661 12.06 -1.04 -17.43
CA LYS A 661 11.91 -1.01 -18.88
C LYS A 661 11.62 0.42 -19.32
N GLN A 662 12.43 0.94 -20.21
CA GLN A 662 12.19 2.25 -20.80
C GLN A 662 11.39 2.14 -22.08
N ALA A 663 10.53 3.13 -22.33
CA ALA A 663 9.79 3.21 -23.56
C ALA A 663 10.74 3.34 -24.76
N CYS A 664 10.44 2.62 -25.84
CA CYS A 664 11.17 2.71 -27.10
C CYS A 664 10.88 4.05 -27.78
N SER A 665 11.91 4.75 -28.17
CA SER A 665 11.80 6.05 -28.85
C SER A 665 11.04 6.00 -30.18
N ALA A 666 10.99 4.83 -30.82
CA ALA A 666 10.26 4.65 -32.07
C ALA A 666 8.75 4.87 -31.94
N ASP A 667 8.21 4.65 -30.74
CA ASP A 667 6.78 4.74 -30.47
C ASP A 667 6.35 6.09 -29.89
N THR A 668 7.28 7.03 -29.77
CA THR A 668 6.99 8.41 -29.36
C THR A 668 6.12 9.18 -30.39
N LYS A 669 5.82 8.55 -31.53
CA LYS A 669 4.91 9.06 -32.55
C LYS A 669 3.44 8.88 -32.23
N LEU A 670 3.09 8.17 -31.15
CA LEU A 670 1.71 8.11 -30.70
C LEU A 670 1.16 9.53 -30.54
N ASN A 671 0.13 9.80 -31.29
CA ASN A 671 -0.53 11.10 -31.33
C ASN A 671 -2.01 10.92 -30.96
N PHE A 672 -2.73 12.00 -30.95
CA PHE A 672 -4.13 12.01 -30.59
C PHE A 672 -5.01 11.04 -31.42
N SER A 673 -4.62 10.74 -32.67
CA SER A 673 -5.35 9.79 -33.53
C SER A 673 -5.14 8.33 -33.16
N ASP A 674 -4.10 8.04 -32.38
CA ASP A 674 -3.75 6.68 -31.95
C ASP A 674 -4.35 6.32 -30.59
N LEU A 675 -5.47 6.92 -30.26
CA LEU A 675 -6.22 6.71 -28.99
C LEU A 675 -6.90 5.35 -28.92
N SER A 676 -6.28 4.28 -29.38
CA SER A 676 -6.82 2.93 -29.29
C SER A 676 -6.56 2.35 -27.90
N PHE A 677 -7.60 1.80 -27.29
CA PHE A 677 -7.46 0.98 -26.09
C PHE A 677 -6.60 -0.24 -26.42
N GLY A 678 -5.61 -0.53 -25.58
CA GLY A 678 -4.76 -1.68 -25.77
C GLY A 678 -3.59 -1.46 -26.73
N ASN A 679 -3.06 -0.26 -26.82
CA ASN A 679 -1.76 -0.06 -27.46
C ASN A 679 -0.79 -1.10 -26.93
N PRO A 680 -0.11 -1.85 -27.82
CA PRO A 680 0.75 -2.94 -27.38
C PRO A 680 1.97 -2.40 -26.65
N HIS A 681 1.86 -2.24 -25.36
CA HIS A 681 2.94 -1.82 -24.47
C HIS A 681 4.24 -2.60 -24.68
N PRO A 682 4.22 -3.92 -24.95
CA PRO A 682 5.46 -4.66 -25.17
C PRO A 682 6.37 -4.12 -26.27
N LYS A 683 5.82 -3.45 -27.26
CA LYS A 683 6.61 -2.84 -28.34
C LYS A 683 7.29 -1.54 -27.94
N LEU A 684 6.94 -0.98 -26.79
CA LEU A 684 7.42 0.31 -26.31
C LEU A 684 8.71 0.18 -25.46
N TYR A 685 9.09 -1.04 -25.08
CA TYR A 685 10.12 -1.27 -24.07
C TYR A 685 11.22 -2.18 -24.62
N ASP A 686 12.25 -1.58 -25.17
CA ASP A 686 13.44 -2.29 -25.67
C ASP A 686 14.67 -2.11 -24.79
N THR A 687 14.64 -1.13 -23.89
CA THR A 687 15.76 -0.78 -23.01
C THR A 687 15.44 -1.15 -21.57
N ARG A 688 16.41 -1.75 -20.89
CA ARG A 688 16.30 -2.14 -19.49
C ARG A 688 17.37 -1.47 -18.65
N LYS A 689 16.98 -0.95 -17.51
CA LYS A 689 17.86 -0.39 -16.49
C LYS A 689 17.61 -1.08 -15.17
N PHE A 690 18.69 -1.35 -14.45
CA PHE A 690 18.59 -1.86 -13.09
C PHE A 690 18.61 -0.71 -12.09
N VAL A 691 17.72 -0.78 -11.13
CA VAL A 691 17.65 0.12 -9.98
C VAL A 691 17.81 -0.73 -8.74
N ILE A 692 18.73 -0.36 -7.86
CA ILE A 692 18.89 -1.00 -6.56
C ILE A 692 17.73 -0.52 -5.67
N GLY A 693 17.04 -1.43 -5.02
CA GLY A 693 15.91 -1.13 -4.15
C GLY A 693 16.26 -0.16 -3.02
N GLU A 694 15.25 0.35 -2.35
CA GLU A 694 15.34 1.39 -1.31
C GLU A 694 15.86 2.74 -1.81
N GLN A 695 15.48 3.10 -3.00
CA GLN A 695 15.76 4.40 -3.59
C GLN A 695 14.56 4.93 -4.39
N TYR A 696 14.57 6.23 -4.64
CA TYR A 696 13.56 6.85 -5.49
C TYR A 696 13.88 6.58 -6.97
N VAL A 697 12.83 6.32 -7.73
CA VAL A 697 12.87 6.28 -9.18
C VAL A 697 12.38 7.62 -9.71
N ASN A 698 13.20 8.29 -10.51
CA ASN A 698 12.82 9.54 -11.14
C ASN A 698 11.76 9.30 -12.22
N MET A 699 11.01 10.35 -12.55
CA MET A 699 10.09 10.33 -13.70
C MET A 699 10.83 9.88 -14.96
N ILE A 700 10.20 8.98 -15.71
CA ILE A 700 10.75 8.47 -16.97
C ILE A 700 10.12 9.28 -18.10
N SER A 701 10.88 10.24 -18.63
CA SER A 701 10.39 11.19 -19.62
C SER A 701 9.82 10.55 -20.89
N ASP A 702 10.36 9.41 -21.29
CA ASP A 702 9.92 8.70 -22.49
C ASP A 702 8.48 8.19 -22.40
N TRP A 703 8.00 7.89 -21.23
CA TRP A 703 6.62 7.50 -20.99
C TRP A 703 5.64 8.61 -21.32
N GLN A 704 5.98 9.83 -20.97
CA GLN A 704 5.16 11.00 -21.28
C GLN A 704 4.98 11.20 -22.77
N THR A 705 5.88 10.65 -23.59
CA THR A 705 5.78 10.71 -25.04
C THR A 705 4.89 9.64 -25.64
N VAL A 706 4.67 8.54 -24.91
CA VAL A 706 4.00 7.33 -25.40
C VAL A 706 2.64 7.06 -24.78
N ASN A 707 2.04 7.92 -24.06
CA ASN A 707 0.78 7.66 -23.40
C ASN A 707 0.95 6.89 -22.10
N THR A 708 1.36 7.50 -21.09
CA THR A 708 1.52 6.77 -19.87
C THR A 708 0.96 7.47 -18.68
N GLN A 709 0.98 6.75 -17.62
CA GLN A 709 0.38 7.03 -16.34
C GLN A 709 1.36 7.72 -15.39
N ASP A 710 2.48 8.21 -15.88
CA ASP A 710 3.46 8.89 -15.06
C ASP A 710 2.94 10.13 -14.34
N ASN A 711 1.77 10.63 -14.75
CA ASN A 711 1.09 11.72 -14.06
C ASN A 711 0.12 11.25 -12.97
N ASP A 712 -0.14 9.97 -12.81
CA ASP A 712 -1.07 9.47 -11.78
C ASP A 712 -0.55 9.73 -10.35
N VAL A 713 0.75 9.93 -10.18
CA VAL A 713 1.35 10.41 -8.93
C VAL A 713 0.72 11.73 -8.42
N HIS A 714 0.14 12.53 -9.30
CA HIS A 714 -0.54 13.77 -8.94
C HIS A 714 -1.84 13.57 -8.15
N GLU A 715 -2.40 12.35 -8.13
CA GLU A 715 -3.47 11.97 -7.20
C GLU A 715 -3.07 12.15 -5.74
N LEU A 716 -1.80 11.90 -5.42
CA LEU A 716 -1.27 12.09 -4.06
C LEU A 716 -1.28 13.57 -3.67
N PHE A 717 -0.95 14.46 -4.61
CA PHE A 717 -0.95 15.89 -4.37
C PHE A 717 -2.37 16.47 -4.36
N LYS A 718 -3.30 15.92 -5.14
CA LYS A 718 -4.73 16.21 -5.01
C LYS A 718 -5.19 15.86 -3.60
N CYS A 719 -4.85 14.67 -3.10
CA CYS A 719 -5.21 14.25 -1.76
C CYS A 719 -4.65 15.20 -0.68
N ILE A 720 -3.38 15.62 -0.77
CA ILE A 720 -2.80 16.63 0.12
C ILE A 720 -3.60 17.94 0.07
N GLY A 721 -3.93 18.41 -1.14
CA GLY A 721 -4.64 19.68 -1.36
C GLY A 721 -6.04 19.69 -0.76
N GLU A 722 -6.76 18.60 -0.87
CA GLU A 722 -8.14 18.47 -0.39
C GLU A 722 -8.28 18.07 1.09
N THR A 723 -7.19 17.64 1.73
CA THR A 723 -7.24 17.15 3.12
C THR A 723 -6.39 18.02 4.06
N VAL A 724 -5.09 17.73 4.17
CA VAL A 724 -4.23 18.34 5.19
C VAL A 724 -3.77 19.76 4.86
N LEU A 725 -3.79 20.16 3.58
CA LEU A 725 -3.32 21.49 3.17
C LEU A 725 -4.05 22.61 3.92
N THR A 726 -5.34 22.47 4.13
CA THR A 726 -6.21 23.51 4.66
C THR A 726 -6.78 23.21 6.04
N ASN A 727 -6.41 22.07 6.62
CA ASN A 727 -6.95 21.61 7.91
C ASN A 727 -5.85 21.45 8.96
N ALA A 728 -6.15 21.86 10.19
CA ALA A 728 -5.34 21.60 11.37
C ALA A 728 -6.17 20.85 12.40
N PHE A 729 -5.51 20.07 13.26
CA PHE A 729 -6.19 19.19 14.21
C PHE A 729 -5.57 19.29 15.59
N VAL A 730 -6.43 19.30 16.62
CA VAL A 730 -6.03 19.33 18.05
C VAL A 730 -6.75 18.19 18.76
N ILE A 731 -5.99 17.31 19.38
CA ILE A 731 -6.50 16.10 20.03
C ILE A 731 -6.02 16.03 21.47
N GLU A 732 -6.91 15.75 22.40
CA GLU A 732 -6.57 15.40 23.78
C GLU A 732 -6.55 13.88 23.94
N ARG A 733 -5.35 13.33 24.14
CA ARG A 733 -5.11 11.88 24.34
C ARG A 733 -5.66 11.34 25.65
N PRO A 734 -5.80 10.01 25.84
CA PRO A 734 -6.25 9.41 27.10
C PRO A 734 -5.46 9.80 28.34
N ASN A 735 -4.16 10.05 28.20
CA ASN A 735 -3.26 10.48 29.28
C ASN A 735 -3.34 12.00 29.60
N GLY A 736 -4.23 12.75 28.94
CA GLY A 736 -4.38 14.20 29.10
C GLY A 736 -3.38 15.04 28.28
N GLU A 737 -2.52 14.42 27.51
CA GLU A 737 -1.64 15.12 26.58
C GLU A 737 -2.44 15.71 25.42
N VAL A 738 -2.22 16.99 25.11
CA VAL A 738 -2.83 17.65 23.94
C VAL A 738 -1.79 17.74 22.83
N VAL A 739 -2.12 17.19 21.69
CA VAL A 739 -1.27 17.15 20.50
C VAL A 739 -1.90 17.88 19.33
N GLY A 740 -1.06 18.47 18.47
CA GLY A 740 -1.47 19.12 17.24
C GLY A 740 -0.96 18.39 16.01
N TYR A 741 -1.77 18.30 14.97
CA TYR A 741 -1.37 17.88 13.63
C TYR A 741 -1.55 19.06 12.68
N ASN A 742 -0.54 19.35 11.87
CA ASN A 742 -0.46 20.53 11.02
C ASN A 742 -0.60 21.86 11.78
N CYS A 743 -0.34 21.85 13.08
CA CYS A 743 -0.30 23.00 13.96
C CYS A 743 0.55 22.71 15.21
N ARG A 744 0.98 23.77 15.88
CA ARG A 744 1.60 23.68 17.19
C ARG A 744 0.60 24.12 18.26
N VAL A 745 0.50 23.33 19.31
CA VAL A 745 -0.41 23.61 20.43
C VAL A 745 0.44 23.92 21.67
N SER A 746 0.06 24.96 22.35
CA SER A 746 0.58 25.33 23.67
C SER A 746 -0.56 25.74 24.57
N GLY A 747 -0.45 25.51 25.88
CA GLY A 747 -1.53 25.86 26.77
C GLY A 747 -1.22 25.66 28.24
N LYS A 748 -2.06 26.21 29.10
CA LYS A 748 -2.02 26.02 30.53
C LYS A 748 -3.44 25.91 31.09
N GLY A 749 -3.69 24.84 31.84
CA GLY A 749 -5.06 24.54 32.31
C GLY A 749 -6.01 24.32 31.11
N ASN A 750 -7.18 24.95 31.14
CA ASN A 750 -8.20 24.82 30.11
C ASN A 750 -8.10 25.86 28.97
N THR A 751 -6.89 26.43 28.76
CA THR A 751 -6.65 27.41 27.71
C THR A 751 -5.59 26.88 26.76
N LEU A 752 -5.90 26.83 25.47
CA LEU A 752 -5.01 26.39 24.40
C LEU A 752 -4.77 27.54 23.41
N THR A 753 -3.51 27.67 22.99
CA THR A 753 -3.11 28.52 21.87
C THR A 753 -2.63 27.64 20.74
N VAL A 754 -3.27 27.72 19.60
CA VAL A 754 -2.94 26.99 18.39
C VAL A 754 -2.21 27.93 17.44
N LYS A 755 -1.06 27.51 16.93
CA LYS A 755 -0.25 28.21 15.93
C LYS A 755 -0.15 27.36 14.68
N ALA A 756 -0.60 27.87 13.56
CA ALA A 756 -0.51 27.27 12.25
C ALA A 756 -0.35 28.37 11.17
N ASP A 757 -0.23 28.04 9.93
CA ASP A 757 -0.27 29.02 8.84
C ASP A 757 -1.71 29.52 8.66
N GLU A 758 -2.02 30.68 9.27
CA GLU A 758 -3.36 31.26 9.28
C GLU A 758 -3.90 31.63 7.89
N LYS A 759 -3.01 31.79 6.89
CA LYS A 759 -3.41 32.07 5.52
C LYS A 759 -3.89 30.81 4.78
N GLN A 760 -3.43 29.67 5.23
CA GLN A 760 -3.67 28.39 4.58
C GLN A 760 -4.76 27.59 5.33
N ILE A 761 -4.71 27.55 6.66
CA ILE A 761 -5.65 26.76 7.45
C ILE A 761 -7.02 27.46 7.50
N VAL A 762 -8.02 26.78 6.95
CA VAL A 762 -9.42 27.24 6.92
C VAL A 762 -10.31 26.52 7.93
N ASN A 763 -9.91 25.33 8.39
CA ASN A 763 -10.64 24.58 9.41
C ASN A 763 -9.70 24.12 10.53
N LEU A 764 -10.17 24.24 11.76
CA LEU A 764 -9.57 23.66 12.94
C LEU A 764 -10.50 22.59 13.50
N HIS A 765 -10.06 21.35 13.47
CA HIS A 765 -10.76 20.20 14.02
C HIS A 765 -10.23 19.92 15.43
N CYS A 766 -11.12 19.92 16.43
CA CYS A 766 -10.75 19.67 17.81
C CYS A 766 -11.48 18.44 18.35
N ASN A 767 -10.75 17.54 19.02
CA ASN A 767 -11.33 16.40 19.74
C ASN A 767 -10.79 16.43 21.18
N LEU A 768 -11.56 17.05 22.08
CA LEU A 768 -11.14 17.38 23.44
C LEU A 768 -11.97 16.59 24.46
N LYS A 769 -11.38 16.13 25.55
CA LYS A 769 -12.06 15.35 26.60
C LYS A 769 -12.78 16.22 27.62
N GLN A 770 -12.44 17.50 27.66
CA GLN A 770 -13.06 18.52 28.50
C GLN A 770 -13.21 19.82 27.71
N PRO A 771 -14.04 20.76 28.14
CA PRO A 771 -14.15 22.06 27.48
C PRO A 771 -12.85 22.85 27.58
N PHE A 772 -12.46 23.50 26.47
CA PHE A 772 -11.29 24.38 26.40
C PHE A 772 -11.63 25.74 25.80
N SER A 773 -10.92 26.78 26.23
CA SER A 773 -10.84 28.05 25.51
C SER A 773 -9.67 27.96 24.51
N VAL A 774 -9.98 27.93 23.21
CA VAL A 774 -8.98 27.79 22.15
C VAL A 774 -8.79 29.11 21.44
N THR A 775 -7.53 29.56 21.31
CA THR A 775 -7.14 30.75 20.56
C THR A 775 -6.42 30.34 19.30
N PHE A 776 -6.93 30.79 18.14
CA PHE A 776 -6.31 30.60 16.83
C PHE A 776 -6.57 31.82 15.95
N GLY A 777 -5.57 32.28 15.18
CA GLY A 777 -5.71 33.44 14.29
C GLY A 777 -6.15 34.72 14.99
N GLY A 778 -5.72 34.97 16.24
CA GLY A 778 -6.12 36.11 17.02
C GLY A 778 -7.58 36.07 17.54
N LYS A 779 -8.33 35.01 17.25
CA LYS A 779 -9.70 34.80 17.74
C LYS A 779 -9.70 33.72 18.83
N SER A 780 -10.55 33.91 19.85
CA SER A 780 -10.74 32.91 20.91
C SER A 780 -12.17 32.40 20.89
N ARG A 781 -12.32 31.08 21.08
CA ARG A 781 -13.62 30.42 21.15
C ARG A 781 -13.62 29.35 22.25
N SER A 782 -14.69 29.31 23.03
CA SER A 782 -14.93 28.19 23.94
C SER A 782 -15.42 26.98 23.12
N LEU A 783 -14.67 25.89 23.18
CA LEU A 783 -15.01 24.64 22.50
C LEU A 783 -15.52 23.62 23.51
N PRO A 784 -16.60 22.89 23.17
CA PRO A 784 -17.16 21.87 24.06
C PRO A 784 -16.25 20.64 24.13
N LYS A 785 -16.57 19.74 25.03
CA LYS A 785 -16.04 18.38 25.03
C LYS A 785 -16.50 17.61 23.77
N GLY A 786 -15.62 16.76 23.23
CA GLY A 786 -15.86 15.91 22.07
C GLY A 786 -15.31 16.53 20.79
N TYR A 787 -15.69 15.90 19.68
CA TYR A 787 -15.29 16.38 18.36
C TYR A 787 -16.08 17.62 17.96
N CYS A 788 -15.39 18.65 17.48
CA CYS A 788 -15.99 19.86 16.94
C CYS A 788 -15.09 20.51 15.89
N ASP A 789 -15.73 21.19 14.94
CA ASP A 789 -15.09 21.93 13.87
C ASP A 789 -15.22 23.43 14.06
N TRP A 790 -14.15 24.14 13.74
CA TRP A 790 -14.13 25.59 13.72
C TRP A 790 -13.61 26.10 12.38
N ALA A 791 -14.54 26.51 11.51
CA ALA A 791 -14.24 27.07 10.20
C ALA A 791 -13.86 28.57 10.31
N PHE A 792 -12.82 28.99 9.61
CA PHE A 792 -12.27 30.35 9.61
C PHE A 792 -12.44 31.07 8.27
N GLY A 793 -12.61 30.36 7.19
CA GLY A 793 -12.72 30.87 5.85
C GLY A 793 -13.95 30.36 5.13
N GLN A 794 -14.12 30.75 3.87
CA GLN A 794 -15.08 30.08 2.99
C GLN A 794 -14.56 28.67 2.72
N SER A 795 -14.99 27.71 3.53
CA SER A 795 -14.71 26.31 3.28
C SER A 795 -15.42 25.89 2.01
N GLY A 796 -14.71 25.24 1.11
CA GLY A 796 -15.32 24.60 -0.04
C GLY A 796 -16.12 23.34 0.31
N TYR A 797 -16.13 22.89 1.58
CA TYR A 797 -16.84 21.68 2.05
C TYR A 797 -17.53 21.93 3.39
#